data_16171a4584eb902103cf4fec16799fcf
#
_entry.id   16171a4584eb902103cf4fec16799fcf
#
_cell.length_a   1.000
_cell.length_b   1.000
_cell.length_c   1.000
_cell.angle_alpha   90.00
_cell.angle_beta   90.00
_cell.angle_gamma   90.00
#
_symmetry.space_group_name_H-M   'P 1'
#
loop_
_entity.id
_entity.type
_entity.pdbx_description
1 polymer ?
#
loop_
_entity_poly.entity_id
_entity_poly.type
_entity_poly.pdbx_seq_one_letter_code
_entity_poly.pdbx_strand_id
1 'polypeptide(L)'
;MTRSRRIARVAAIGGAAVLACATLTTVPAQAVPRADAPVGTVTLQSKRADWIDYPWLGASGFEWKHSGSNDPVHQVDYDGFVPPTHAGPDDLPSGTDVVSTRSGSTVTQKHRSTSVAATLTIPAGQTYKQAVGWSALTEDASGIPHILRAAADGTTTDRVVKGVPAGAEITEYVKGGSVRSVGLVYKLGGKLSAGLVDLRDGAFRTYVTDVDDVHDDVSFNDRWFVADWKAVRVDAPPGTAPTVLGGWDFPVTHFAVVGDQLLIGSVSNYGEADPDLIALSLVTGDTETLLNESYGYVTPSPDGSALATAGPSALDWNVYRVKPSADGAAVSEKVVRISTKAIGVEALALGGGELFAYSDSGNGFSSFALDATGRPVGPQTDRGQSNMVDCPDGDVGCPQAEALGDGRFASVTSKWVDMDNGGPESVLIYGPDAKTTTKVYVGDRLGGIPGGTGRYVLYNGASPGVQKVVDSVTGSTVGRVTVSRTRTAASVWGQVLWAAGTTNGSVVGLSLRTNRTVATIATGAPCKPTDLQAVNTWLYWSCGARGPAGVYDRATKRAVKVPSGASPARLADGYLVREDRTTHELRLTDFHTGQAITRTVAVLPATDVTRGASGGRWAVDKFGGHIAYLTGTAGEVAIVNSGVPASGLAQLEADTATGVDGATSANPWQPRWQLNKPASWTLTLSTRAGRTARVLTGRSTGAAVRASWNGLRADGTRVKGTYVWKLTAKPRDAQGPALTLTGETNVY
;
A
#
# COMPACT_ATOMS: atom_id res chain seq x y z
N MET A 1 31.14 34.43 -41.28
CA MET A 1 31.70 35.79 -41.31
C MET A 1 32.30 36.05 -39.95
N THR A 2 33.52 35.83 -39.85
CA THR A 2 34.72 36.70 -39.78
C THR A 2 34.87 37.49 -38.48
N ARG A 3 35.87 37.02 -37.70
CA ARG A 3 37.02 37.73 -37.09
C ARG A 3 36.72 38.79 -36.02
N SER A 4 37.47 38.93 -34.90
CA SER A 4 38.91 38.96 -34.79
C SER A 4 39.36 38.93 -33.31
N ARG A 5 40.53 38.33 -33.12
CA ARG A 5 41.42 38.39 -31.93
C ARG A 5 41.97 39.78 -31.68
N ARG A 6 42.23 40.17 -30.42
CA ARG A 6 43.43 40.98 -30.09
C ARG A 6 43.99 40.59 -28.71
N ILE A 7 45.24 40.24 -28.78
CA ILE A 7 46.22 40.08 -27.71
C ILE A 7 46.87 41.45 -27.46
N ALA A 8 47.11 41.86 -26.22
CA ALA A 8 48.14 42.89 -25.91
C ALA A 8 48.80 42.57 -24.57
N ARG A 9 50.08 42.72 -24.57
CA ARG A 9 51.13 42.32 -23.64
C ARG A 9 51.37 43.35 -22.53
N VAL A 10 51.67 42.79 -21.32
CA VAL A 10 52.82 43.08 -20.42
C VAL A 10 53.24 44.54 -20.16
N ALA A 11 53.26 44.94 -18.88
CA ALA A 11 54.31 45.70 -18.27
C ALA A 11 54.40 45.37 -16.76
N ALA A 12 55.58 44.94 -16.35
CA ALA A 12 55.94 44.74 -14.94
C ALA A 12 56.51 46.08 -14.43
N ILE A 13 56.04 46.49 -13.23
CA ILE A 13 56.78 47.49 -12.42
C ILE A 13 56.79 46.97 -10.97
N GLY A 14 57.97 46.77 -10.42
CA GLY A 14 58.25 46.40 -9.07
C GLY A 14 57.98 47.53 -8.09
N GLY A 15 57.61 47.19 -6.90
CA GLY A 15 57.38 48.12 -5.79
C GLY A 15 57.28 47.41 -4.46
N ALA A 16 58.12 47.77 -3.55
CA ALA A 16 58.52 47.27 -2.26
C ALA A 16 57.44 46.66 -1.39
N ALA A 17 57.82 45.54 -0.71
CA ALA A 17 57.14 44.88 0.35
C ALA A 17 57.01 45.72 1.62
N VAL A 18 55.78 45.93 2.10
CA VAL A 18 55.51 46.28 3.49
C VAL A 18 54.78 45.06 4.09
N LEU A 19 55.47 44.33 4.96
CA LEU A 19 54.90 43.24 5.77
C LEU A 19 53.99 43.88 6.83
N ALA A 20 52.68 43.91 6.57
CA ALA A 20 51.67 44.07 7.63
C ALA A 20 51.28 42.68 8.10
N CYS A 21 51.71 42.27 9.31
CA CYS A 21 51.17 41.12 10.03
C CYS A 21 49.68 41.37 10.35
N ALA A 22 48.80 40.98 9.42
CA ALA A 22 47.39 40.81 9.75
C ALA A 22 47.26 39.51 10.51
N THR A 23 47.05 39.58 11.82
CA THR A 23 46.56 38.45 12.62
C THR A 23 45.19 38.06 12.08
N LEU A 24 45.16 37.03 11.23
CA LEU A 24 43.97 36.31 10.87
C LEU A 24 43.43 35.67 12.14
N THR A 25 42.49 36.35 12.81
CA THR A 25 41.59 35.68 13.75
C THR A 25 40.79 34.69 12.94
N THR A 26 41.20 33.42 12.98
CA THR A 26 40.38 32.28 12.52
C THR A 26 39.11 32.30 13.34
N VAL A 27 38.04 32.85 12.76
CA VAL A 27 36.68 32.59 13.25
C VAL A 27 36.54 31.05 13.21
N PRO A 28 36.31 30.40 14.35
CA PRO A 28 36.08 28.96 14.34
C PRO A 28 34.94 28.72 13.37
N ALA A 29 35.18 27.89 12.34
CA ALA A 29 34.13 27.43 11.48
C ALA A 29 33.06 26.83 12.39
N GLN A 30 31.90 27.48 12.46
CA GLN A 30 30.76 26.91 13.16
C GLN A 30 30.53 25.55 12.51
N ALA A 31 30.75 24.48 13.28
CA ALA A 31 30.46 23.14 12.82
C ALA A 31 29.00 23.12 12.36
N VAL A 32 28.80 22.83 11.09
CA VAL A 32 27.47 22.62 10.53
C VAL A 32 26.77 21.61 11.43
N PRO A 33 25.61 21.92 12.02
CA PRO A 33 24.94 20.97 12.89
C PRO A 33 24.72 19.67 12.13
N ARG A 34 25.39 18.62 12.57
CA ARG A 34 25.27 17.31 11.95
C ARG A 34 23.86 16.77 12.28
N ALA A 35 23.09 16.43 11.25
CA ALA A 35 21.82 15.74 11.44
C ALA A 35 22.00 14.44 12.24
N ASP A 36 21.01 14.07 13.03
CA ASP A 36 21.05 12.83 13.83
C ASP A 36 21.10 11.62 12.89
N ALA A 37 21.91 10.64 13.23
CA ALA A 37 21.94 9.39 12.48
C ALA A 37 20.63 8.62 12.68
N PRO A 38 19.98 8.12 11.61
CA PRO A 38 18.82 7.27 11.74
C PRO A 38 19.09 6.03 12.60
N VAL A 39 18.15 5.68 13.48
CA VAL A 39 18.17 4.43 14.25
C VAL A 39 17.61 3.27 13.45
N GLY A 40 16.82 3.56 12.41
CA GLY A 40 16.26 2.60 11.49
C GLY A 40 15.75 3.27 10.22
N THR A 41 15.60 2.49 9.17
CA THR A 41 14.96 2.89 7.91
C THR A 41 13.97 1.82 7.48
N VAL A 42 12.89 2.22 6.82
CA VAL A 42 11.95 1.33 6.14
C VAL A 42 11.77 1.81 4.71
N THR A 43 11.45 0.90 3.81
CA THR A 43 11.10 1.24 2.43
C THR A 43 9.68 0.78 2.17
N LEU A 44 8.79 1.71 1.81
CA LEU A 44 7.43 1.38 1.42
C LEU A 44 7.45 0.66 0.07
N GLN A 45 6.95 -0.55 0.06
CA GLN A 45 6.83 -1.39 -1.12
C GLN A 45 5.40 -1.33 -1.66
N SER A 46 5.26 -1.42 -2.97
CA SER A 46 3.95 -1.63 -3.58
C SER A 46 3.30 -2.88 -3.01
N LYS A 47 2.03 -2.81 -2.70
CA LYS A 47 1.24 -3.96 -2.26
C LYS A 47 0.78 -4.81 -3.43
N ARG A 48 0.73 -4.24 -4.61
CA ARG A 48 0.41 -4.92 -5.86
C ARG A 48 1.68 -5.13 -6.65
N ALA A 49 1.76 -6.25 -7.33
CA ALA A 49 2.67 -6.37 -8.44
C ALA A 49 2.26 -5.32 -9.47
N ASP A 50 3.23 -4.57 -10.01
CA ASP A 50 2.99 -3.85 -11.26
C ASP A 50 2.53 -4.87 -12.31
N TRP A 51 1.79 -4.41 -13.29
CA TRP A 51 1.42 -5.24 -14.42
C TRP A 51 2.66 -5.91 -15.00
N ILE A 52 2.56 -7.23 -15.16
CA ILE A 52 3.66 -8.04 -15.66
C ILE A 52 3.36 -8.42 -17.09
N ASP A 53 4.26 -8.01 -17.97
CA ASP A 53 4.27 -8.49 -19.33
C ASP A 53 5.11 -9.76 -19.41
N TYR A 54 4.68 -10.70 -20.23
CA TYR A 54 5.43 -11.88 -20.58
C TYR A 54 5.92 -11.75 -22.03
N PRO A 55 7.09 -11.12 -22.27
CA PRO A 55 7.62 -10.95 -23.61
C PRO A 55 7.82 -12.27 -24.36
N TRP A 56 8.07 -13.32 -23.60
CA TRP A 56 8.19 -14.67 -24.16
C TRP A 56 7.65 -15.71 -23.18
N LEU A 57 6.99 -16.74 -23.75
CA LEU A 57 6.46 -17.91 -23.08
C LEU A 57 6.80 -19.15 -23.90
N GLY A 58 7.39 -20.17 -23.28
CA GLY A 58 7.76 -21.42 -23.91
C GLY A 58 7.53 -22.62 -23.00
N ALA A 59 7.78 -23.83 -23.56
CA ALA A 59 7.67 -25.05 -22.79
C ALA A 59 8.77 -25.20 -21.74
N SER A 60 9.95 -24.61 -21.96
CA SER A 60 11.11 -24.68 -21.06
C SER A 60 11.16 -23.54 -20.03
N GLY A 61 10.40 -22.46 -20.20
CA GLY A 61 10.43 -21.32 -19.32
C GLY A 61 9.68 -20.11 -19.86
N PHE A 62 9.95 -18.93 -19.30
CA PHE A 62 9.34 -17.66 -19.71
C PHE A 62 10.24 -16.47 -19.44
N GLU A 63 9.90 -15.35 -20.04
CA GLU A 63 10.43 -14.03 -19.70
C GLU A 63 9.34 -13.15 -19.13
N TRP A 64 9.71 -12.32 -18.16
CA TRP A 64 8.79 -11.35 -17.58
C TRP A 64 9.48 -10.03 -17.31
N LYS A 65 8.72 -8.97 -17.32
CA LYS A 65 9.12 -7.61 -16.89
C LYS A 65 7.92 -6.87 -16.30
N HIS A 66 8.18 -5.83 -15.52
CA HIS A 66 7.11 -4.92 -15.14
C HIS A 66 6.64 -4.12 -16.36
N SER A 67 5.32 -4.09 -16.58
CA SER A 67 4.71 -3.39 -17.72
C SER A 67 4.96 -1.89 -17.64
N GLY A 68 5.19 -1.27 -18.80
CA GLY A 68 5.39 0.17 -18.91
C GLY A 68 6.69 0.71 -18.28
N SER A 69 7.56 -0.14 -17.73
CA SER A 69 8.84 0.26 -17.15
C SER A 69 10.02 -0.06 -18.08
N ASN A 70 11.14 0.65 -17.89
CA ASN A 70 12.42 0.31 -18.50
C ASN A 70 13.17 -0.77 -17.70
N ASP A 71 12.45 -1.51 -16.85
CA ASP A 71 13.05 -2.56 -16.04
C ASP A 71 13.60 -3.68 -16.94
N PRO A 72 14.68 -4.33 -16.53
CA PRO A 72 15.28 -5.40 -17.32
C PRO A 72 14.30 -6.56 -17.43
N VAL A 73 14.35 -7.26 -18.57
CA VAL A 73 13.63 -8.52 -18.76
C VAL A 73 14.27 -9.58 -17.88
N HIS A 74 13.45 -10.23 -17.07
CA HIS A 74 13.84 -11.35 -16.22
C HIS A 74 13.55 -12.66 -16.92
N GLN A 75 14.50 -13.60 -16.88
CA GLN A 75 14.35 -14.93 -17.47
C GLN A 75 14.14 -15.96 -16.37
N VAL A 76 13.22 -16.86 -16.60
CA VAL A 76 12.92 -17.99 -15.72
C VAL A 76 12.90 -19.28 -16.54
N ASP A 77 13.68 -20.26 -16.15
CA ASP A 77 13.69 -21.59 -16.68
C ASP A 77 13.07 -22.56 -15.67
N TYR A 78 12.19 -23.42 -16.14
CA TYR A 78 11.51 -24.39 -15.27
C TYR A 78 12.45 -25.48 -14.73
N ASP A 79 13.57 -25.75 -15.43
CA ASP A 79 14.55 -26.75 -15.06
C ASP A 79 15.86 -26.14 -14.51
N GLY A 80 15.88 -24.84 -14.25
CA GLY A 80 17.06 -24.13 -13.72
C GLY A 80 18.13 -23.79 -14.76
N PHE A 81 17.85 -23.97 -16.04
CA PHE A 81 18.71 -23.53 -17.12
C PHE A 81 18.51 -22.04 -17.38
N VAL A 82 19.55 -21.24 -17.31
CA VAL A 82 19.51 -19.82 -17.68
C VAL A 82 19.89 -19.71 -19.16
N PRO A 83 18.94 -19.49 -20.07
CA PRO A 83 19.24 -19.32 -21.47
C PRO A 83 20.07 -18.06 -21.69
N PRO A 84 20.86 -18.00 -22.80
CA PRO A 84 21.61 -16.78 -23.12
C PRO A 84 20.65 -15.60 -23.30
N THR A 85 21.11 -14.43 -22.83
CA THR A 85 20.39 -13.17 -22.89
C THR A 85 19.73 -12.92 -24.24
N HIS A 86 18.48 -12.51 -24.19
CA HIS A 86 17.65 -12.22 -25.33
C HIS A 86 18.22 -11.11 -26.20
N ALA A 87 18.12 -11.22 -27.48
CA ALA A 87 18.61 -10.26 -28.43
C ALA A 87 17.47 -9.34 -28.91
N GLY A 88 17.30 -8.21 -28.30
CA GLY A 88 16.72 -7.04 -28.92
C GLY A 88 15.18 -6.94 -29.03
N PRO A 89 14.69 -5.73 -29.32
CA PRO A 89 13.26 -5.38 -29.30
C PRO A 89 12.43 -5.93 -30.49
N ASP A 90 13.08 -6.59 -31.47
CA ASP A 90 12.42 -7.04 -32.69
C ASP A 90 12.03 -8.53 -32.69
N ASP A 91 12.26 -9.24 -31.58
CA ASP A 91 11.92 -10.65 -31.47
C ASP A 91 10.41 -10.83 -31.28
N LEU A 92 9.79 -11.46 -32.26
CA LEU A 92 8.36 -11.72 -32.24
C LEU A 92 8.06 -12.91 -31.31
N PRO A 93 7.23 -12.78 -30.27
CA PRO A 93 6.89 -13.87 -29.38
C PRO A 93 6.21 -15.00 -30.18
N SER A 94 6.87 -16.15 -30.30
CA SER A 94 6.32 -17.30 -31.02
C SER A 94 5.42 -18.20 -30.17
N GLY A 95 5.42 -17.97 -28.85
CA GLY A 95 4.66 -18.79 -27.91
C GLY A 95 5.21 -20.21 -27.71
N THR A 96 6.47 -20.49 -28.10
CA THR A 96 7.14 -21.79 -27.93
C THR A 96 8.61 -21.58 -27.59
N ASP A 97 9.42 -22.62 -27.45
CA ASP A 97 10.87 -22.52 -27.31
C ASP A 97 11.58 -22.02 -28.60
N VAL A 98 10.81 -21.64 -29.60
CA VAL A 98 11.31 -21.04 -30.84
C VAL A 98 11.09 -19.56 -30.82
N VAL A 99 12.17 -18.82 -30.95
CA VAL A 99 12.14 -17.35 -31.07
C VAL A 99 12.14 -16.98 -32.55
N SER A 100 11.28 -16.05 -32.94
CA SER A 100 11.15 -15.60 -34.31
C SER A 100 11.47 -14.11 -34.41
N THR A 101 12.44 -13.76 -35.23
CA THR A 101 12.79 -12.36 -35.56
C THR A 101 12.41 -12.07 -37.00
N ARG A 102 11.97 -10.84 -37.29
CA ARG A 102 11.59 -10.43 -38.64
C ARG A 102 12.43 -9.26 -39.14
N SER A 103 12.89 -9.37 -40.35
CA SER A 103 13.56 -8.29 -41.09
C SER A 103 13.00 -8.24 -42.53
N GLY A 104 12.18 -7.23 -42.82
CA GLY A 104 11.50 -7.11 -44.12
C GLY A 104 10.61 -8.32 -44.41
N SER A 105 10.92 -9.04 -45.52
CA SER A 105 10.23 -10.27 -45.91
C SER A 105 10.85 -11.56 -45.34
N THR A 106 11.83 -11.46 -44.46
CA THR A 106 12.50 -12.61 -43.88
C THR A 106 12.12 -12.79 -42.42
N VAL A 107 11.73 -14.03 -42.04
CA VAL A 107 11.52 -14.42 -40.65
C VAL A 107 12.59 -15.46 -40.31
N THR A 108 13.46 -15.13 -39.36
CA THR A 108 14.44 -16.07 -38.80
C THR A 108 13.90 -16.67 -37.52
N GLN A 109 13.91 -17.99 -37.46
CA GLN A 109 13.43 -18.77 -36.31
C GLN A 109 14.59 -19.53 -35.71
N LYS A 110 14.72 -19.51 -34.39
CA LYS A 110 15.81 -20.16 -33.65
C LYS A 110 15.27 -20.79 -32.38
N HIS A 111 15.63 -22.03 -32.13
CA HIS A 111 15.32 -22.68 -30.87
C HIS A 111 16.24 -22.17 -29.78
N ARG A 112 15.69 -21.80 -28.62
CA ARG A 112 16.45 -21.14 -27.54
C ARG A 112 17.57 -22.01 -26.95
N SER A 113 17.31 -23.28 -26.74
CA SER A 113 18.23 -24.20 -26.06
C SER A 113 19.10 -25.02 -27.00
N THR A 114 18.87 -24.92 -28.31
CA THR A 114 19.63 -25.69 -29.31
C THR A 114 20.20 -24.78 -30.39
N SER A 115 21.07 -25.31 -31.25
CA SER A 115 21.60 -24.59 -32.41
C SER A 115 20.66 -24.64 -33.63
N VAL A 116 19.49 -25.24 -33.51
CA VAL A 116 18.54 -25.39 -34.63
C VAL A 116 17.95 -24.00 -34.96
N ALA A 117 18.10 -23.66 -36.24
CA ALA A 117 17.55 -22.41 -36.79
C ALA A 117 16.96 -22.66 -38.18
N ALA A 118 16.00 -21.84 -38.56
CA ALA A 118 15.38 -21.85 -39.88
C ALA A 118 15.14 -20.39 -40.33
N THR A 119 15.09 -20.23 -41.65
CA THR A 119 14.77 -18.93 -42.25
C THR A 119 13.57 -19.12 -43.18
N LEU A 120 12.57 -18.29 -43.04
CA LEU A 120 11.36 -18.25 -43.84
C LEU A 120 11.37 -16.99 -44.71
N THR A 121 11.00 -17.13 -45.95
CA THR A 121 10.77 -15.96 -46.84
C THR A 121 9.28 -15.76 -47.02
N ILE A 122 8.79 -14.59 -46.69
CA ILE A 122 7.38 -14.20 -46.90
C ILE A 122 7.20 -13.96 -48.39
N PRO A 123 6.28 -14.68 -49.07
CA PRO A 123 5.99 -14.48 -50.47
C PRO A 123 5.57 -13.08 -50.81
N ALA A 124 5.87 -12.59 -52.01
CA ALA A 124 5.43 -11.29 -52.49
C ALA A 124 3.90 -11.23 -52.51
N GLY A 125 3.34 -10.15 -51.98
CA GLY A 125 1.89 -9.97 -51.87
C GLY A 125 1.26 -10.57 -50.59
N GLN A 126 2.07 -11.18 -49.71
CA GLN A 126 1.60 -11.64 -48.40
C GLN A 126 2.07 -10.68 -47.28
N THR A 127 1.24 -10.53 -46.26
CA THR A 127 1.50 -9.76 -45.06
C THR A 127 1.68 -10.69 -43.87
N TYR A 128 2.78 -10.54 -43.13
CA TYR A 128 3.03 -11.28 -41.91
C TYR A 128 2.02 -10.90 -40.81
N LYS A 129 1.56 -11.92 -40.10
CA LYS A 129 0.64 -11.77 -38.94
C LYS A 129 1.31 -12.18 -37.64
N GLN A 130 1.74 -13.44 -37.50
CA GLN A 130 2.41 -13.94 -36.28
C GLN A 130 3.20 -15.22 -36.56
N ALA A 131 4.01 -15.64 -35.55
CA ALA A 131 4.66 -16.94 -35.53
C ALA A 131 4.19 -17.79 -34.36
N VAL A 132 4.09 -19.11 -34.59
CA VAL A 132 3.85 -20.10 -33.54
C VAL A 132 4.76 -21.31 -33.80
N GLY A 133 5.71 -21.55 -32.88
CA GLY A 133 6.74 -22.56 -33.10
C GLY A 133 7.49 -22.32 -34.41
N TRP A 134 7.66 -23.39 -35.20
CA TRP A 134 8.31 -23.37 -36.51
C TRP A 134 7.39 -22.94 -37.66
N SER A 135 6.27 -22.31 -37.36
CA SER A 135 5.31 -21.81 -38.36
C SER A 135 5.20 -20.31 -38.32
N ALA A 136 5.09 -19.64 -39.44
CA ALA A 136 4.68 -18.25 -39.53
C ALA A 136 3.34 -18.18 -40.28
N LEU A 137 2.43 -17.32 -39.79
CA LEU A 137 1.16 -17.04 -40.43
C LEU A 137 1.25 -15.74 -41.20
N THR A 138 0.72 -15.78 -42.44
CA THR A 138 0.61 -14.61 -43.32
C THR A 138 -0.78 -14.56 -43.94
N GLU A 139 -1.14 -13.43 -44.48
CA GLU A 139 -2.34 -13.26 -45.31
C GLU A 139 -1.96 -12.74 -46.69
N ASP A 140 -2.62 -13.26 -47.73
CA ASP A 140 -2.48 -12.72 -49.08
C ASP A 140 -3.30 -11.41 -49.27
N ALA A 141 -3.23 -10.81 -50.44
CA ALA A 141 -3.93 -9.59 -50.78
C ALA A 141 -5.48 -9.72 -50.76
N SER A 142 -6.00 -10.94 -50.75
CA SER A 142 -7.42 -11.26 -50.62
C SER A 142 -7.83 -11.53 -49.15
N GLY A 143 -6.91 -11.44 -48.19
CA GLY A 143 -7.14 -11.73 -46.78
C GLY A 143 -7.20 -13.22 -46.46
N ILE A 144 -6.72 -14.09 -47.39
CA ILE A 144 -6.67 -15.53 -47.15
C ILE A 144 -5.42 -15.87 -46.32
N PRO A 145 -5.56 -16.60 -45.20
CA PRO A 145 -4.42 -16.95 -44.36
C PRO A 145 -3.59 -18.07 -44.95
N HIS A 146 -2.29 -17.97 -44.73
CA HIS A 146 -1.29 -18.93 -45.15
C HIS A 146 -0.41 -19.38 -43.99
N ILE A 147 0.15 -20.58 -44.05
CA ILE A 147 1.12 -21.13 -43.10
C ILE A 147 2.46 -21.33 -43.85
N LEU A 148 3.47 -20.59 -43.39
CA LEU A 148 4.84 -20.75 -43.92
C LEU A 148 5.65 -21.61 -42.97
N ARG A 149 6.47 -22.54 -43.55
CA ARG A 149 7.42 -23.37 -42.81
C ARG A 149 8.69 -23.56 -43.61
N ALA A 150 9.80 -23.81 -42.92
CA ALA A 150 11.03 -24.24 -43.57
C ALA A 150 10.92 -25.72 -43.99
N ALA A 151 11.25 -26.00 -45.25
CA ALA A 151 11.44 -27.34 -45.73
C ALA A 151 12.83 -27.88 -45.36
N ALA A 152 13.04 -29.16 -45.49
CA ALA A 152 14.32 -29.81 -45.18
C ALA A 152 15.50 -29.33 -46.06
N ASP A 153 15.21 -28.83 -47.25
CA ASP A 153 16.17 -28.24 -48.17
C ASP A 153 16.45 -26.73 -47.93
N GLY A 154 15.87 -26.14 -46.87
CA GLY A 154 16.01 -24.74 -46.53
C GLY A 154 15.09 -23.81 -47.29
N THR A 155 14.25 -24.31 -48.20
CA THR A 155 13.21 -23.47 -48.86
C THR A 155 12.02 -23.23 -47.94
N THR A 156 11.23 -22.18 -48.25
CA THR A 156 9.97 -21.92 -47.55
C THR A 156 8.83 -22.62 -48.24
N THR A 157 8.11 -23.47 -47.51
CA THR A 157 6.82 -24.02 -47.97
C THR A 157 5.72 -23.02 -47.59
N ASP A 158 4.79 -22.87 -48.53
CA ASP A 158 3.59 -22.01 -48.37
C ASP A 158 2.33 -22.88 -48.51
N ARG A 159 1.48 -22.86 -47.49
CA ARG A 159 0.24 -23.61 -47.47
C ARG A 159 -0.94 -22.71 -47.20
N VAL A 160 -1.90 -22.67 -48.09
CA VAL A 160 -3.17 -21.97 -47.91
C VAL A 160 -3.97 -22.65 -46.81
N VAL A 161 -4.53 -21.84 -45.88
CA VAL A 161 -5.49 -22.31 -44.88
C VAL A 161 -6.83 -22.59 -45.56
N LYS A 162 -7.35 -23.81 -45.35
CA LYS A 162 -8.60 -24.28 -45.97
C LYS A 162 -9.73 -24.31 -44.95
N GLY A 163 -10.96 -24.00 -45.38
CA GLY A 163 -12.15 -24.08 -44.52
C GLY A 163 -12.54 -22.76 -43.89
N VAL A 164 -11.81 -21.68 -44.13
CA VAL A 164 -12.27 -20.34 -43.83
C VAL A 164 -13.46 -20.00 -44.68
N PRO A 165 -14.59 -19.56 -44.14
CA PRO A 165 -15.79 -19.23 -44.92
C PRO A 165 -15.53 -18.15 -45.98
N ALA A 166 -16.12 -18.31 -47.16
CA ALA A 166 -15.94 -17.34 -48.22
C ALA A 166 -16.53 -15.96 -47.79
N GLY A 167 -15.75 -14.91 -47.99
CA GLY A 167 -16.13 -13.54 -47.59
C GLY A 167 -15.92 -13.26 -46.08
N ALA A 168 -15.28 -14.15 -45.35
CA ALA A 168 -14.88 -13.87 -44.00
C ALA A 168 -13.73 -12.85 -43.97
N GLU A 169 -13.84 -11.87 -43.12
CA GLU A 169 -12.80 -10.88 -42.80
C GLU A 169 -12.10 -11.32 -41.48
N ILE A 170 -10.82 -11.69 -41.54
CA ILE A 170 -10.08 -12.08 -40.33
C ILE A 170 -9.77 -10.83 -39.51
N THR A 171 -10.22 -10.81 -38.28
CA THR A 171 -10.01 -9.70 -37.35
C THR A 171 -8.84 -9.95 -36.42
N GLU A 172 -8.59 -11.22 -36.03
CA GLU A 172 -7.58 -11.54 -35.03
C GLU A 172 -7.02 -12.96 -35.18
N TYR A 173 -5.72 -13.10 -34.80
CA TYR A 173 -5.02 -14.36 -34.60
C TYR A 173 -4.68 -14.53 -33.13
N VAL A 174 -5.22 -15.55 -32.49
CA VAL A 174 -5.09 -15.78 -31.04
C VAL A 174 -4.08 -16.91 -30.76
N LYS A 175 -3.16 -16.66 -29.87
CA LYS A 175 -2.28 -17.69 -29.32
C LYS A 175 -2.96 -18.34 -28.11
N GLY A 176 -2.84 -19.65 -27.98
CA GLY A 176 -3.43 -20.40 -26.88
C GLY A 176 -2.49 -21.47 -26.31
N GLY A 177 -3.04 -22.36 -25.53
CA GLY A 177 -2.34 -23.48 -24.88
C GLY A 177 -2.03 -24.66 -25.81
N SER A 178 -1.65 -24.38 -27.06
CA SER A 178 -1.29 -25.42 -28.01
C SER A 178 -0.23 -24.95 -29.01
N VAL A 179 0.79 -25.78 -29.26
CA VAL A 179 1.77 -25.57 -30.34
C VAL A 179 1.28 -26.04 -31.72
N ARG A 180 0.11 -26.69 -31.76
CA ARG A 180 -0.44 -27.33 -32.97
C ARG A 180 -1.50 -26.48 -33.66
N SER A 181 -2.06 -25.50 -32.93
CA SER A 181 -3.21 -24.73 -33.38
C SER A 181 -3.03 -23.25 -33.14
N VAL A 182 -3.71 -22.45 -33.94
CA VAL A 182 -3.88 -20.99 -33.75
C VAL A 182 -5.36 -20.69 -33.77
N GLY A 183 -5.80 -19.89 -32.81
CA GLY A 183 -7.14 -19.33 -32.81
C GLY A 183 -7.27 -18.30 -33.94
N LEU A 184 -8.43 -18.29 -34.60
CA LEU A 184 -8.74 -17.36 -35.63
C LEU A 184 -10.13 -16.79 -35.39
N VAL A 185 -10.20 -15.47 -35.28
CA VAL A 185 -11.46 -14.72 -35.18
C VAL A 185 -11.73 -14.05 -36.52
N TYR A 186 -12.96 -14.16 -36.98
CA TYR A 186 -13.37 -13.57 -38.24
C TYR A 186 -14.78 -12.98 -38.20
N LYS A 187 -15.02 -12.02 -39.04
CA LYS A 187 -16.33 -11.40 -39.25
C LYS A 187 -16.94 -11.89 -40.54
N LEU A 188 -18.20 -12.36 -40.50
CA LEU A 188 -18.97 -12.77 -41.66
C LEU A 188 -20.40 -12.24 -41.56
N GLY A 189 -20.83 -11.48 -42.53
CA GLY A 189 -22.20 -10.89 -42.52
C GLY A 189 -22.43 -9.97 -41.32
N GLY A 190 -21.40 -9.31 -40.79
CA GLY A 190 -21.50 -8.43 -39.64
C GLY A 190 -21.39 -9.12 -38.28
N LYS A 191 -21.34 -10.45 -38.22
CA LYS A 191 -21.23 -11.27 -36.99
C LYS A 191 -19.84 -11.83 -36.82
N LEU A 192 -19.34 -11.83 -35.57
CA LEU A 192 -18.07 -12.42 -35.22
C LEU A 192 -18.23 -13.93 -35.00
N SER A 193 -17.19 -14.67 -35.35
CA SER A 193 -17.10 -16.11 -35.15
C SER A 193 -15.64 -16.48 -34.87
N ALA A 194 -15.42 -17.57 -34.14
CA ALA A 194 -14.08 -18.00 -33.75
C ALA A 194 -13.88 -19.49 -33.99
N GLY A 195 -12.62 -19.86 -34.27
CA GLY A 195 -12.25 -21.24 -34.56
C GLY A 195 -10.75 -21.47 -34.49
N LEU A 196 -10.31 -22.68 -34.88
CA LEU A 196 -8.92 -23.09 -34.87
C LEU A 196 -8.42 -23.42 -36.28
N VAL A 197 -7.20 -23.01 -36.55
CA VAL A 197 -6.37 -23.50 -37.65
C VAL A 197 -5.43 -24.59 -37.12
N ASP A 198 -5.52 -25.80 -37.65
CA ASP A 198 -4.51 -26.82 -37.40
C ASP A 198 -3.25 -26.48 -38.23
N LEU A 199 -2.16 -26.23 -37.55
CA LEU A 199 -0.92 -25.82 -38.20
C LEU A 199 -0.25 -26.97 -38.98
N ARG A 200 -0.62 -28.27 -38.79
CA ARG A 200 -0.03 -29.42 -39.47
C ARG A 200 -0.53 -29.55 -40.87
N ASP A 201 -1.83 -29.36 -41.11
CA ASP A 201 -2.48 -29.58 -42.40
C ASP A 201 -3.14 -28.34 -43.00
N GLY A 202 -3.23 -27.26 -42.24
CA GLY A 202 -3.84 -26.00 -42.66
C GLY A 202 -5.37 -26.03 -42.66
N ALA A 203 -6.00 -26.99 -41.98
CA ALA A 203 -7.43 -27.04 -41.85
C ALA A 203 -7.94 -26.03 -40.81
N PHE A 204 -8.87 -25.19 -41.22
CA PHE A 204 -9.62 -24.30 -40.31
C PHE A 204 -10.97 -24.89 -40.00
N ARG A 205 -11.38 -24.78 -38.75
CA ARG A 205 -12.70 -25.16 -38.28
C ARG A 205 -13.28 -24.10 -37.34
N THR A 206 -14.51 -23.66 -37.63
CA THR A 206 -15.31 -22.81 -36.74
C THR A 206 -15.86 -23.64 -35.60
N TYR A 207 -15.73 -23.14 -34.35
CA TYR A 207 -16.26 -23.78 -33.15
C TYR A 207 -17.39 -22.95 -32.53
N VAL A 208 -17.29 -21.61 -32.54
CA VAL A 208 -18.29 -20.71 -31.95
C VAL A 208 -18.67 -19.66 -32.99
N THR A 209 -19.97 -19.44 -33.14
CA THR A 209 -20.55 -18.39 -33.98
C THR A 209 -21.36 -17.42 -33.15
N ASP A 210 -21.62 -16.22 -33.65
CA ASP A 210 -22.36 -15.18 -32.95
C ASP A 210 -21.68 -14.80 -31.62
N VAL A 211 -20.45 -14.35 -31.71
CA VAL A 211 -19.67 -13.85 -30.58
C VAL A 211 -19.92 -12.35 -30.46
N ASP A 212 -20.30 -11.88 -29.29
CA ASP A 212 -20.67 -10.47 -29.06
C ASP A 212 -19.45 -9.56 -29.02
N ASP A 213 -18.40 -9.96 -28.31
CA ASP A 213 -17.09 -9.30 -28.26
C ASP A 213 -15.99 -10.36 -28.17
N VAL A 214 -14.82 -10.09 -28.75
CA VAL A 214 -13.73 -11.08 -28.81
C VAL A 214 -12.41 -10.55 -28.25
N HIS A 215 -12.37 -9.34 -27.75
CA HIS A 215 -11.16 -8.85 -27.11
C HIS A 215 -10.90 -9.64 -25.83
N ASP A 216 -9.84 -10.48 -25.88
CA ASP A 216 -9.35 -11.30 -24.77
C ASP A 216 -10.20 -12.53 -24.37
N ASP A 217 -11.30 -12.83 -25.07
CA ASP A 217 -12.27 -13.87 -24.70
C ASP A 217 -12.08 -15.22 -25.42
N VAL A 218 -10.99 -15.41 -26.16
CA VAL A 218 -10.71 -16.67 -26.86
C VAL A 218 -9.55 -17.38 -26.19
N SER A 219 -9.79 -18.61 -25.72
CA SER A 219 -8.75 -19.47 -25.19
C SER A 219 -8.96 -20.93 -25.62
N PHE A 220 -7.87 -21.69 -25.78
CA PHE A 220 -7.93 -23.08 -26.20
C PHE A 220 -6.69 -23.87 -25.80
N ASN A 221 -6.84 -25.18 -25.77
CA ASN A 221 -5.76 -26.13 -25.72
C ASN A 221 -6.01 -27.29 -26.75
N ASP A 222 -5.30 -28.39 -26.67
CA ASP A 222 -5.49 -29.53 -27.57
C ASP A 222 -6.85 -30.25 -27.37
N ARG A 223 -7.60 -29.95 -26.29
CA ARG A 223 -8.86 -30.64 -25.91
C ARG A 223 -10.09 -29.75 -26.00
N TRP A 224 -9.97 -28.47 -25.67
CA TRP A 224 -11.08 -27.52 -25.55
C TRP A 224 -10.82 -26.23 -26.30
N PHE A 225 -11.89 -25.69 -26.85
CA PHE A 225 -11.96 -24.35 -27.40
C PHE A 225 -13.04 -23.56 -26.64
N VAL A 226 -12.69 -22.39 -26.15
CA VAL A 226 -13.59 -21.49 -25.43
C VAL A 226 -13.57 -20.12 -26.10
N ALA A 227 -14.76 -19.59 -26.39
CA ALA A 227 -14.95 -18.21 -26.86
C ALA A 227 -16.30 -17.71 -26.38
N ASP A 228 -16.41 -16.45 -25.97
CA ASP A 228 -17.67 -15.82 -25.58
C ASP A 228 -18.48 -16.68 -24.58
N TRP A 229 -17.83 -17.17 -23.50
CA TRP A 229 -18.45 -18.06 -22.51
C TRP A 229 -19.09 -19.34 -23.08
N LYS A 230 -18.64 -19.78 -24.21
CA LYS A 230 -19.09 -20.99 -24.89
C LYS A 230 -17.91 -21.96 -25.07
N ALA A 231 -18.03 -23.16 -24.54
CA ALA A 231 -16.99 -24.18 -24.60
C ALA A 231 -17.37 -25.32 -25.56
N VAL A 232 -16.42 -25.77 -26.35
CA VAL A 232 -16.57 -26.93 -27.26
C VAL A 232 -15.33 -27.79 -27.20
N ARG A 233 -15.49 -29.10 -27.22
CA ARG A 233 -14.35 -30.01 -27.38
C ARG A 233 -13.78 -29.92 -28.80
N VAL A 234 -12.45 -29.88 -28.89
CA VAL A 234 -11.76 -29.77 -30.18
C VAL A 234 -12.02 -31.02 -31.07
N ASP A 235 -12.20 -32.16 -30.45
CA ASP A 235 -12.50 -33.45 -31.14
C ASP A 235 -14.01 -33.68 -31.41
N ALA A 236 -14.89 -32.79 -30.95
CA ALA A 236 -16.32 -32.92 -31.17
C ALA A 236 -16.70 -32.89 -32.64
N PRO A 237 -17.75 -33.60 -33.12
CA PRO A 237 -18.21 -33.55 -34.49
C PRO A 237 -18.50 -32.13 -34.98
N PRO A 238 -18.33 -31.83 -36.30
CA PRO A 238 -18.74 -30.52 -36.82
C PRO A 238 -20.22 -30.24 -36.58
N GLY A 239 -20.53 -28.99 -36.14
CA GLY A 239 -21.90 -28.59 -35.81
C GLY A 239 -22.37 -28.96 -34.39
N THR A 240 -21.49 -29.54 -33.55
CA THR A 240 -21.80 -29.75 -32.13
C THR A 240 -22.08 -28.40 -31.49
N ALA A 241 -23.23 -28.28 -30.82
CA ALA A 241 -23.61 -27.06 -30.09
C ALA A 241 -22.63 -26.83 -28.92
N PRO A 242 -22.13 -25.58 -28.73
CA PRO A 242 -21.30 -25.24 -27.59
C PRO A 242 -22.08 -25.38 -26.25
N THR A 243 -21.37 -25.75 -25.20
CA THR A 243 -21.87 -25.64 -23.83
C THR A 243 -21.72 -24.18 -23.39
N VAL A 244 -22.84 -23.56 -22.98
CA VAL A 244 -22.82 -22.21 -22.42
C VAL A 244 -22.34 -22.30 -20.98
N LEU A 245 -21.25 -21.60 -20.67
CA LEU A 245 -20.71 -21.43 -19.34
C LEU A 245 -21.53 -20.31 -18.65
N GLY A 246 -21.87 -20.45 -17.38
CA GLY A 246 -22.70 -19.48 -16.66
C GLY A 246 -22.11 -18.07 -16.70
N GLY A 247 -22.97 -17.04 -16.74
CA GLY A 247 -22.53 -15.66 -16.66
C GLY A 247 -21.94 -15.31 -15.29
N TRP A 248 -20.93 -14.46 -15.26
CA TRP A 248 -20.28 -13.96 -14.05
C TRP A 248 -20.60 -12.48 -13.87
N ASP A 249 -20.97 -12.08 -12.63
CA ASP A 249 -21.39 -10.70 -12.33
C ASP A 249 -20.21 -9.70 -12.17
N PHE A 250 -18.97 -10.12 -12.46
CA PHE A 250 -17.80 -9.26 -12.38
C PHE A 250 -17.04 -9.17 -13.72
N PRO A 251 -16.33 -8.08 -13.99
CA PRO A 251 -15.57 -7.93 -15.21
C PRO A 251 -14.45 -8.96 -15.24
N VAL A 252 -14.61 -9.97 -16.05
CA VAL A 252 -13.57 -10.95 -16.34
C VAL A 252 -12.68 -10.36 -17.41
N THR A 253 -11.38 -10.44 -17.21
CA THR A 253 -10.43 -9.80 -18.11
C THR A 253 -9.56 -10.78 -18.87
N HIS A 254 -9.33 -11.99 -18.34
CA HIS A 254 -8.43 -12.96 -19.00
C HIS A 254 -8.79 -14.40 -18.67
N PHE A 255 -8.71 -15.23 -19.71
CA PHE A 255 -8.96 -16.67 -19.65
C PHE A 255 -7.74 -17.48 -20.08
N ALA A 256 -7.58 -18.68 -19.49
CA ALA A 256 -6.71 -19.70 -20.03
C ALA A 256 -7.32 -21.08 -19.83
N VAL A 257 -7.34 -21.89 -20.89
CA VAL A 257 -7.77 -23.28 -20.79
C VAL A 257 -6.57 -24.16 -20.43
N VAL A 258 -6.64 -24.82 -19.27
CA VAL A 258 -5.62 -25.75 -18.76
C VAL A 258 -6.26 -27.10 -18.45
N GLY A 259 -5.84 -28.15 -19.16
CA GLY A 259 -6.48 -29.46 -19.04
C GLY A 259 -7.96 -29.41 -19.40
N ASP A 260 -8.82 -29.76 -18.45
CA ASP A 260 -10.29 -29.73 -18.57
C ASP A 260 -10.92 -28.55 -17.78
N GLN A 261 -10.12 -27.53 -17.45
CA GLN A 261 -10.58 -26.37 -16.69
C GLN A 261 -10.33 -25.06 -17.45
N LEU A 262 -11.26 -24.12 -17.29
CA LEU A 262 -11.10 -22.72 -17.66
C LEU A 262 -10.64 -21.95 -16.44
N LEU A 263 -9.45 -21.38 -16.50
CA LEU A 263 -8.94 -20.45 -15.50
C LEU A 263 -9.53 -19.07 -15.80
N ILE A 264 -10.07 -18.42 -14.77
CA ILE A 264 -10.75 -17.14 -14.86
C ILE A 264 -10.04 -16.18 -13.92
N GLY A 265 -9.36 -15.18 -14.51
CA GLY A 265 -8.79 -14.05 -13.80
C GLY A 265 -9.69 -12.83 -13.93
N SER A 266 -9.89 -12.10 -12.86
CA SER A 266 -10.59 -10.81 -12.88
C SER A 266 -9.69 -9.69 -12.39
N VAL A 267 -9.91 -8.47 -12.87
CA VAL A 267 -9.25 -7.27 -12.35
C VAL A 267 -10.21 -6.60 -11.39
N SER A 268 -9.77 -6.35 -10.16
CA SER A 268 -10.58 -5.57 -9.23
C SER A 268 -10.73 -4.14 -9.77
N ASN A 269 -11.94 -3.63 -9.76
CA ASN A 269 -12.18 -2.20 -9.88
C ASN A 269 -11.47 -1.50 -8.73
N TYR A 270 -10.81 -0.38 -9.01
CA TYR A 270 -10.08 0.45 -8.05
C TYR A 270 -10.68 0.41 -6.63
N GLY A 271 -9.97 -0.19 -5.70
CA GLY A 271 -10.28 -0.09 -4.27
C GLY A 271 -10.72 -1.36 -3.55
N GLU A 272 -10.92 -2.47 -4.24
CA GLU A 272 -11.28 -3.76 -3.62
C GLU A 272 -10.07 -4.70 -3.52
N ALA A 273 -10.15 -5.72 -2.68
CA ALA A 273 -9.14 -6.78 -2.62
C ALA A 273 -9.02 -7.45 -3.99
N ASP A 274 -7.80 -7.83 -4.38
CA ASP A 274 -7.61 -8.53 -5.64
C ASP A 274 -8.40 -9.85 -5.62
N PRO A 275 -9.18 -10.14 -6.66
CA PRO A 275 -10.00 -11.33 -6.70
C PRO A 275 -9.15 -12.60 -6.80
N ASP A 276 -9.72 -13.71 -6.39
CA ASP A 276 -9.10 -15.03 -6.51
C ASP A 276 -9.04 -15.50 -7.96
N LEU A 277 -8.04 -16.32 -8.30
CA LEU A 277 -8.05 -17.08 -9.55
C LEU A 277 -8.99 -18.27 -9.41
N ILE A 278 -10.02 -18.30 -10.22
CA ILE A 278 -11.02 -19.35 -10.24
C ILE A 278 -10.71 -20.37 -11.34
N ALA A 279 -10.83 -21.65 -11.03
CA ALA A 279 -10.84 -22.73 -12.01
C ALA A 279 -12.26 -23.27 -12.17
N LEU A 280 -12.81 -23.19 -13.40
CA LEU A 280 -14.12 -23.70 -13.77
C LEU A 280 -13.94 -25.00 -14.56
N SER A 281 -14.50 -26.09 -14.06
CA SER A 281 -14.50 -27.38 -14.78
C SER A 281 -15.36 -27.30 -16.04
N LEU A 282 -14.75 -27.52 -17.20
CA LEU A 282 -15.46 -27.59 -18.48
C LEU A 282 -16.25 -28.90 -18.65
N VAL A 283 -16.07 -29.85 -17.75
CA VAL A 283 -16.78 -31.15 -17.75
C VAL A 283 -18.00 -31.12 -16.84
N THR A 284 -17.87 -30.62 -15.61
CA THR A 284 -18.93 -30.64 -14.59
C THR A 284 -19.61 -29.29 -14.38
N GLY A 285 -18.97 -28.19 -14.71
CA GLY A 285 -19.43 -26.83 -14.40
C GLY A 285 -19.12 -26.37 -12.98
N ASP A 286 -18.44 -27.19 -12.17
CA ASP A 286 -18.06 -26.82 -10.81
C ASP A 286 -16.91 -25.81 -10.82
N THR A 287 -16.85 -24.97 -9.79
CA THR A 287 -15.81 -23.97 -9.62
C THR A 287 -15.02 -24.19 -8.34
N GLU A 288 -13.73 -23.86 -8.37
CA GLU A 288 -12.87 -23.85 -7.19
C GLU A 288 -11.91 -22.65 -7.23
N THR A 289 -11.54 -22.15 -6.05
CA THR A 289 -10.47 -21.17 -5.94
C THR A 289 -9.12 -21.86 -6.07
N LEU A 290 -8.38 -21.54 -7.13
CA LEU A 290 -7.07 -22.09 -7.37
C LEU A 290 -5.95 -21.31 -6.69
N LEU A 291 -6.03 -19.97 -6.71
CA LEU A 291 -5.07 -19.07 -6.07
C LEU A 291 -5.83 -17.90 -5.44
N ASN A 292 -5.44 -17.53 -4.22
CA ASN A 292 -5.98 -16.35 -3.56
C ASN A 292 -5.25 -15.08 -4.02
N GLU A 293 -5.95 -13.95 -4.04
CA GLU A 293 -5.40 -12.64 -4.38
C GLU A 293 -4.60 -12.68 -5.70
N SER A 294 -5.26 -13.06 -6.79
CA SER A 294 -4.69 -13.11 -8.13
C SER A 294 -4.81 -11.77 -8.83
N TYR A 295 -3.74 -11.29 -9.43
CA TYR A 295 -3.76 -10.08 -10.25
C TYR A 295 -4.14 -10.40 -11.69
N GLY A 296 -5.41 -10.52 -11.96
CA GLY A 296 -6.16 -10.53 -13.24
C GLY A 296 -5.63 -11.27 -14.46
N TYR A 297 -4.33 -11.24 -14.69
CA TYR A 297 -3.76 -11.79 -15.91
C TYR A 297 -3.45 -13.27 -15.78
N VAL A 298 -4.13 -14.05 -16.61
CA VAL A 298 -3.81 -15.46 -16.84
C VAL A 298 -3.38 -15.59 -18.29
N THR A 299 -2.13 -15.96 -18.51
CA THR A 299 -1.57 -16.06 -19.87
C THR A 299 -1.35 -17.51 -20.25
N PRO A 300 -2.05 -18.01 -21.28
CA PRO A 300 -1.87 -19.39 -21.74
C PRO A 300 -0.47 -19.60 -22.33
N SER A 301 0.14 -20.73 -22.00
CA SER A 301 1.41 -21.18 -22.57
C SER A 301 1.17 -22.29 -23.60
N PRO A 302 1.94 -22.32 -24.70
CA PRO A 302 1.72 -23.29 -25.78
C PRO A 302 1.98 -24.73 -25.40
N ASP A 303 2.52 -25.01 -24.23
CA ASP A 303 2.67 -26.36 -23.68
C ASP A 303 1.44 -26.89 -22.95
N GLY A 304 0.32 -26.12 -22.98
CA GLY A 304 -0.92 -26.46 -22.31
C GLY A 304 -0.98 -26.04 -20.85
N SER A 305 0.05 -25.35 -20.35
CA SER A 305 0.03 -24.68 -19.05
C SER A 305 -0.43 -23.21 -19.17
N ALA A 306 -0.56 -22.52 -18.06
CA ALA A 306 -0.75 -21.08 -18.02
C ALA A 306 0.11 -20.45 -16.93
N LEU A 307 0.43 -19.18 -17.08
CA LEU A 307 1.03 -18.36 -16.02
C LEU A 307 -0.02 -17.47 -15.39
N ALA A 308 0.03 -17.36 -14.07
CA ALA A 308 -0.79 -16.44 -13.29
C ALA A 308 0.06 -15.77 -12.20
N THR A 309 -0.25 -14.53 -11.91
CA THR A 309 0.38 -13.79 -10.81
C THR A 309 -0.55 -13.79 -9.61
N ALA A 310 -0.09 -14.31 -8.49
CA ALA A 310 -0.89 -14.38 -7.26
C ALA A 310 0.01 -14.41 -6.01
N GLY A 311 -0.61 -14.28 -4.85
CA GLY A 311 0.10 -14.37 -3.58
C GLY A 311 -0.80 -14.63 -2.39
N PRO A 312 -0.25 -15.13 -1.26
CA PRO A 312 -1.00 -15.26 -0.01
C PRO A 312 -1.29 -13.91 0.64
N SER A 313 -0.63 -12.87 0.20
CA SER A 313 -0.86 -11.47 0.61
C SER A 313 -0.31 -10.53 -0.47
N ALA A 314 -0.76 -9.29 -0.43
CA ALA A 314 -0.32 -8.22 -1.33
C ALA A 314 1.21 -7.94 -1.31
N LEU A 315 1.95 -8.50 -0.36
CA LEU A 315 3.40 -8.34 -0.23
C LEU A 315 4.22 -9.59 -0.59
N ASP A 316 3.56 -10.68 -0.95
CA ASP A 316 4.22 -11.94 -1.34
C ASP A 316 3.72 -12.44 -2.70
N TRP A 317 3.87 -11.59 -3.71
CA TRP A 317 3.51 -11.88 -5.08
C TRP A 317 4.48 -12.85 -5.72
N ASN A 318 3.91 -13.80 -6.48
CA ASN A 318 4.66 -14.81 -7.19
C ASN A 318 4.03 -15.08 -8.55
N VAL A 319 4.83 -15.49 -9.51
CA VAL A 319 4.35 -16.13 -10.73
C VAL A 319 4.13 -17.61 -10.43
N TYR A 320 2.94 -18.07 -10.73
CA TYR A 320 2.55 -19.47 -10.67
C TYR A 320 2.43 -20.02 -12.08
N ARG A 321 2.96 -21.21 -12.29
CA ARG A 321 2.67 -22.04 -13.46
C ARG A 321 1.51 -22.96 -13.11
N VAL A 322 0.43 -22.88 -13.85
CA VAL A 322 -0.72 -23.75 -13.70
C VAL A 322 -0.65 -24.84 -14.80
N LYS A 323 -0.55 -26.08 -14.39
CA LYS A 323 -0.39 -27.24 -15.29
C LYS A 323 -1.59 -28.17 -15.18
N PRO A 324 -1.94 -28.90 -16.26
CA PRO A 324 -2.91 -29.99 -16.13
C PRO A 324 -2.30 -31.17 -15.38
N SER A 325 -3.02 -31.71 -14.42
CA SER A 325 -2.75 -33.01 -13.81
C SER A 325 -3.18 -34.16 -14.75
N ALA A 326 -2.86 -35.38 -14.37
CA ALA A 326 -3.18 -36.58 -15.20
C ALA A 326 -4.70 -36.77 -15.40
N ASP A 327 -5.52 -36.32 -14.46
CA ASP A 327 -6.98 -36.34 -14.51
C ASP A 327 -7.61 -35.11 -15.14
N GLY A 328 -6.77 -34.16 -15.61
CA GLY A 328 -7.21 -32.94 -16.31
C GLY A 328 -7.51 -31.74 -15.40
N ALA A 329 -7.37 -31.88 -14.07
CA ALA A 329 -7.50 -30.76 -13.15
C ALA A 329 -6.31 -29.80 -13.25
N ALA A 330 -6.51 -28.53 -12.95
CA ALA A 330 -5.45 -27.52 -12.90
C ALA A 330 -4.70 -27.60 -11.57
N VAL A 331 -3.39 -27.62 -11.61
CA VAL A 331 -2.51 -27.63 -10.43
C VAL A 331 -1.53 -26.49 -10.53
N SER A 332 -1.51 -25.62 -9.52
CA SER A 332 -0.61 -24.47 -9.46
C SER A 332 0.73 -24.83 -8.82
N GLU A 333 1.81 -24.32 -9.41
CA GLU A 333 3.18 -24.45 -8.94
C GLU A 333 3.81 -23.05 -8.87
N LYS A 334 4.34 -22.68 -7.69
CA LYS A 334 5.08 -21.43 -7.53
C LYS A 334 6.42 -21.50 -8.24
N VAL A 335 6.68 -20.58 -9.16
CA VAL A 335 7.89 -20.58 -9.99
C VAL A 335 8.88 -19.51 -9.56
N VAL A 336 8.47 -18.26 -9.48
CA VAL A 336 9.36 -17.17 -9.13
C VAL A 336 8.63 -16.12 -8.28
N ARG A 337 9.36 -15.55 -7.33
CA ARG A 337 8.88 -14.40 -6.56
C ARG A 337 9.08 -13.13 -7.37
N ILE A 338 8.05 -12.31 -7.43
CA ILE A 338 8.13 -10.98 -8.02
C ILE A 338 8.67 -10.02 -6.96
N SER A 339 9.71 -9.26 -7.31
CA SER A 339 10.19 -8.20 -6.45
C SER A 339 9.19 -7.06 -6.43
N THR A 340 8.76 -6.66 -5.24
CA THR A 340 7.95 -5.47 -5.06
C THR A 340 8.79 -4.21 -5.34
N LYS A 341 8.17 -3.20 -5.94
CA LYS A 341 8.80 -1.93 -6.25
C LYS A 341 8.67 -0.96 -5.07
N ALA A 342 9.72 -0.21 -4.80
CA ALA A 342 9.64 0.91 -3.88
C ALA A 342 8.74 1.99 -4.48
N ILE A 343 7.78 2.50 -3.70
CA ILE A 343 6.79 3.48 -4.13
C ILE A 343 6.88 4.76 -3.31
N GLY A 344 6.46 5.88 -3.89
CA GLY A 344 6.43 7.17 -3.20
C GLY A 344 5.54 7.14 -1.96
N VAL A 345 5.95 7.85 -0.91
CA VAL A 345 5.16 8.05 0.30
C VAL A 345 4.55 9.44 0.28
N GLU A 346 3.24 9.53 0.44
CA GLU A 346 2.48 10.78 0.40
C GLU A 346 2.07 11.29 1.78
N ALA A 347 1.88 10.37 2.73
CA ALA A 347 1.60 10.75 4.11
C ALA A 347 2.25 9.79 5.11
N LEU A 348 2.64 10.33 6.27
CA LEU A 348 3.18 9.60 7.39
C LEU A 348 2.38 9.89 8.65
N ALA A 349 2.16 8.84 9.46
CA ALA A 349 1.73 8.97 10.85
C ALA A 349 2.58 8.04 11.72
N LEU A 350 2.91 8.48 12.94
CA LEU A 350 3.76 7.71 13.85
C LEU A 350 3.18 7.76 15.25
N GLY A 351 3.00 6.60 15.87
CA GLY A 351 2.50 6.58 17.24
C GLY A 351 2.50 5.22 17.91
N GLY A 352 3.03 5.18 19.12
CA GLY A 352 3.01 3.99 19.95
C GLY A 352 3.93 2.86 19.46
N GLY A 353 4.96 3.19 18.68
CA GLY A 353 5.88 2.22 18.10
C GLY A 353 5.36 1.60 16.79
N GLU A 354 4.48 2.31 16.09
CA GLU A 354 4.01 1.92 14.75
C GLU A 354 4.06 3.12 13.81
N LEU A 355 4.72 2.95 12.67
CA LEU A 355 4.80 3.90 11.58
C LEU A 355 3.78 3.50 10.52
N PHE A 356 2.90 4.42 10.15
CA PHE A 356 1.96 4.29 9.04
C PHE A 356 2.44 5.14 7.87
N ALA A 357 2.44 4.57 6.69
CA ALA A 357 2.77 5.23 5.44
C ALA A 357 1.64 5.03 4.43
N TYR A 358 1.29 6.08 3.74
CA TYR A 358 0.29 6.08 2.68
C TYR A 358 0.92 6.35 1.33
N SER A 359 0.43 5.66 0.31
CA SER A 359 0.70 5.95 -1.09
C SER A 359 -0.55 5.67 -1.93
N ASP A 360 -0.94 6.62 -2.75
CA ASP A 360 -2.05 6.46 -3.69
C ASP A 360 -1.69 5.44 -4.77
N SER A 361 -0.50 5.58 -5.36
CA SER A 361 0.02 4.61 -6.35
C SER A 361 0.26 3.21 -5.78
N GLY A 362 0.38 3.10 -4.45
CA GLY A 362 0.60 1.84 -3.74
C GLY A 362 -0.64 1.27 -3.08
N ASN A 363 -1.81 1.83 -3.38
CA ASN A 363 -3.09 1.33 -2.92
C ASN A 363 -3.35 1.42 -1.41
N GLY A 364 -3.06 2.58 -0.82
CA GLY A 364 -3.50 2.91 0.52
C GLY A 364 -2.43 2.82 1.60
N PHE A 365 -2.83 2.42 2.80
CA PHE A 365 -1.97 2.44 3.99
C PHE A 365 -1.20 1.15 4.18
N SER A 366 0.06 1.31 4.58
CA SER A 366 0.89 0.25 5.13
C SER A 366 1.42 0.66 6.49
N SER A 367 1.78 -0.31 7.33
CA SER A 367 2.45 -0.04 8.61
C SER A 367 3.72 -0.86 8.80
N PHE A 368 4.59 -0.31 9.65
CA PHE A 368 5.83 -0.90 10.09
C PHE A 368 5.88 -0.86 11.60
N ALA A 369 5.98 -2.02 12.24
CA ALA A 369 6.18 -2.09 13.69
C ALA A 369 7.60 -1.66 14.05
N LEU A 370 7.75 -0.88 15.12
CA LEU A 370 9.02 -0.43 15.65
C LEU A 370 9.26 -0.98 17.06
N ASP A 371 10.48 -1.30 17.37
CA ASP A 371 10.87 -1.61 18.76
C ASP A 371 10.98 -0.32 19.61
N ALA A 372 11.33 -0.47 20.89
CA ALA A 372 11.48 0.67 21.80
C ALA A 372 12.61 1.63 21.42
N THR A 373 13.53 1.22 20.56
CA THR A 373 14.63 2.07 20.06
C THR A 373 14.31 2.76 18.73
N GLY A 374 13.16 2.45 18.12
CA GLY A 374 12.74 2.98 16.82
C GLY A 374 13.20 2.13 15.62
N ARG A 375 13.76 0.94 15.85
CA ARG A 375 14.14 0.05 14.76
C ARG A 375 12.94 -0.73 14.24
N PRO A 376 12.83 -0.90 12.92
CA PRO A 376 11.77 -1.72 12.33
C PRO A 376 11.87 -3.18 12.80
N VAL A 377 10.70 -3.78 13.08
CA VAL A 377 10.57 -5.17 13.53
C VAL A 377 9.52 -5.87 12.67
N GLY A 378 9.95 -6.84 11.89
CA GLY A 378 9.06 -7.58 11.00
C GLY A 378 8.84 -6.90 9.64
N PRO A 379 8.01 -7.50 8.79
CA PRO A 379 7.72 -7.00 7.46
C PRO A 379 6.73 -5.82 7.48
N GLN A 380 6.61 -5.15 6.35
CA GLN A 380 5.51 -4.25 6.05
C GLN A 380 4.17 -5.00 6.20
N THR A 381 3.19 -4.34 6.81
CA THR A 381 1.84 -4.88 7.00
C THR A 381 0.85 -4.04 6.22
N ASP A 382 -0.01 -4.67 5.44
CA ASP A 382 -1.12 -4.00 4.78
C ASP A 382 -2.15 -3.52 5.81
N ARG A 383 -2.63 -2.28 5.66
CA ARG A 383 -3.60 -1.65 6.57
C ARG A 383 -4.87 -1.20 5.85
N GLY A 384 -5.04 -1.70 4.63
CA GLY A 384 -6.22 -1.44 3.82
C GLY A 384 -6.09 -0.24 2.88
N GLN A 385 -7.06 -0.16 1.99
CA GLN A 385 -7.16 0.89 0.99
C GLN A 385 -7.91 2.10 1.53
N SER A 386 -7.57 3.27 1.07
CA SER A 386 -8.31 4.50 1.33
C SER A 386 -8.09 5.48 0.20
N ASN A 387 -9.17 6.03 -0.31
CA ASN A 387 -9.10 7.24 -1.11
C ASN A 387 -8.97 8.40 -0.16
N MET A 388 -7.74 8.84 0.10
CA MET A 388 -7.54 10.03 0.91
C MET A 388 -7.97 11.28 0.15
N VAL A 389 -8.51 12.23 0.90
CA VAL A 389 -8.85 13.55 0.36
C VAL A 389 -7.59 14.37 0.29
N ASP A 390 -7.30 14.93 -0.88
CA ASP A 390 -6.29 15.96 -1.01
C ASP A 390 -6.66 17.15 -0.14
N CYS A 391 -5.70 17.62 0.67
CA CYS A 391 -5.89 18.87 1.38
C CYS A 391 -5.93 20.04 0.40
N PRO A 392 -6.79 21.05 0.63
CA PRO A 392 -6.79 22.24 -0.19
C PRO A 392 -5.39 22.86 -0.26
N ASP A 393 -4.99 23.30 -1.44
CA ASP A 393 -3.76 24.03 -1.65
C ASP A 393 -3.65 25.20 -0.66
N GLY A 394 -2.64 25.13 0.20
CA GLY A 394 -2.33 26.21 1.18
C GLY A 394 -2.88 26.02 2.60
N ASP A 395 -3.65 24.99 2.91
CA ASP A 395 -4.02 24.71 4.32
C ASP A 395 -2.88 23.99 5.06
N VAL A 396 -2.09 24.79 5.77
CA VAL A 396 -0.85 24.40 6.47
C VAL A 396 -1.11 23.42 7.64
N GLY A 397 -2.33 23.02 7.87
CA GLY A 397 -2.73 22.24 9.04
C GLY A 397 -3.57 21.01 8.79
N CYS A 398 -3.58 20.47 7.57
CA CYS A 398 -4.37 19.32 7.21
C CYS A 398 -3.53 18.02 7.25
N PRO A 399 -3.41 17.33 8.37
CA PRO A 399 -2.80 16.02 8.40
C PRO A 399 -3.77 15.00 7.83
N GLN A 400 -3.31 14.24 6.86
CA GLN A 400 -4.12 13.24 6.18
C GLN A 400 -4.28 11.96 7.01
N ALA A 401 -3.36 11.70 7.95
CA ALA A 401 -3.43 10.56 8.85
C ALA A 401 -2.93 10.93 10.24
N GLU A 402 -3.51 10.30 11.28
CA GLU A 402 -3.14 10.47 12.67
C GLU A 402 -3.10 9.14 13.41
N ALA A 403 -1.95 8.79 13.97
CA ALA A 403 -1.80 7.60 14.80
C ALA A 403 -2.44 7.81 16.19
N LEU A 404 -3.29 6.90 16.61
CA LEU A 404 -4.06 6.99 17.84
C LEU A 404 -3.31 6.44 19.06
N GLY A 405 -2.14 5.84 18.86
CA GLY A 405 -1.28 5.30 19.91
C GLY A 405 -1.73 3.94 20.46
N ASP A 406 -2.73 3.31 19.88
CA ASP A 406 -3.26 2.01 20.30
C ASP A 406 -3.23 0.95 19.18
N GLY A 407 -2.38 1.16 18.18
CA GLY A 407 -2.28 0.33 16.98
C GLY A 407 -3.30 0.70 15.91
N ARG A 408 -4.18 1.68 16.19
CA ARG A 408 -5.11 2.24 15.21
C ARG A 408 -4.60 3.58 14.68
N PHE A 409 -5.08 3.94 13.51
CA PHE A 409 -4.90 5.27 12.96
C PHE A 409 -6.21 5.78 12.34
N ALA A 410 -6.31 7.09 12.17
CA ALA A 410 -7.45 7.74 11.57
C ALA A 410 -7.04 8.49 10.31
N SER A 411 -7.90 8.47 9.29
CA SER A 411 -7.78 9.28 8.08
C SER A 411 -9.12 9.87 7.69
N VAL A 412 -9.13 10.79 6.73
CA VAL A 412 -10.35 11.35 6.15
C VAL A 412 -10.54 10.76 4.76
N THR A 413 -11.76 10.41 4.40
CA THR A 413 -12.13 9.98 3.05
C THR A 413 -13.36 10.73 2.57
N SER A 414 -13.41 11.08 1.28
CA SER A 414 -14.59 11.62 0.63
C SER A 414 -15.33 10.53 -0.13
N LYS A 415 -16.64 10.68 -0.28
CA LYS A 415 -17.40 9.92 -1.26
C LYS A 415 -17.25 10.64 -2.60
N TRP A 416 -16.73 9.96 -3.61
CA TRP A 416 -16.75 10.45 -4.99
C TRP A 416 -18.20 10.68 -5.41
N VAL A 417 -18.59 11.93 -5.59
CA VAL A 417 -19.91 12.29 -6.10
C VAL A 417 -19.78 13.02 -7.43
N ASP A 418 -18.64 13.71 -7.66
CA ASP A 418 -18.35 14.43 -8.90
C ASP A 418 -16.88 14.87 -8.87
N MET A 419 -16.19 14.86 -10.01
CA MET A 419 -14.75 15.19 -10.09
C MET A 419 -14.43 16.61 -9.63
N ASP A 420 -15.41 17.54 -9.69
CA ASP A 420 -15.21 18.96 -9.35
C ASP A 420 -15.71 19.35 -7.96
N ASN A 421 -16.49 18.50 -7.28
CA ASN A 421 -17.15 18.86 -6.03
C ASN A 421 -17.14 17.75 -4.98
N GLY A 422 -15.99 17.32 -4.53
CA GLY A 422 -15.86 16.27 -3.51
C GLY A 422 -17.09 16.08 -2.60
N GLY A 423 -17.57 14.86 -2.45
CA GLY A 423 -18.74 14.54 -1.61
C GLY A 423 -18.45 14.76 -0.11
N PRO A 424 -19.47 14.62 0.73
CA PRO A 424 -19.30 14.75 2.17
C PRO A 424 -18.37 13.70 2.74
N GLU A 425 -17.52 14.14 3.66
CA GLU A 425 -16.44 13.35 4.22
C GLU A 425 -16.86 12.44 5.36
N SER A 426 -16.06 11.41 5.56
CA SER A 426 -16.09 10.56 6.73
C SER A 426 -14.70 10.45 7.35
N VAL A 427 -14.62 10.34 8.66
CA VAL A 427 -13.43 9.91 9.37
C VAL A 427 -13.42 8.39 9.37
N LEU A 428 -12.37 7.79 8.80
CA LEU A 428 -12.10 6.36 8.86
C LEU A 428 -11.10 6.08 9.97
N ILE A 429 -11.38 5.07 10.78
CA ILE A 429 -10.48 4.61 11.84
C ILE A 429 -10.18 3.14 11.58
N TYR A 430 -8.95 2.88 11.20
CA TYR A 430 -8.46 1.56 10.84
C TYR A 430 -8.02 0.80 12.08
N GLY A 431 -8.50 -0.43 12.21
CA GLY A 431 -8.12 -1.36 13.27
C GLY A 431 -6.67 -1.85 13.14
N PRO A 432 -6.13 -2.50 14.19
CA PRO A 432 -4.79 -3.08 14.13
C PRO A 432 -4.70 -4.32 13.24
N ASP A 433 -5.84 -4.91 12.88
CA ASP A 433 -5.97 -6.14 12.11
C ASP A 433 -6.19 -5.94 10.59
N ALA A 434 -6.09 -4.71 10.10
CA ALA A 434 -6.35 -4.31 8.71
C ALA A 434 -7.78 -4.62 8.18
N LYS A 435 -8.55 -5.44 8.89
CA LYS A 435 -9.91 -5.89 8.50
C LYS A 435 -11.02 -5.04 9.10
N THR A 436 -10.72 -4.37 10.22
CA THR A 436 -11.72 -3.60 10.97
C THR A 436 -11.57 -2.11 10.67
N THR A 437 -12.55 -1.53 10.03
CA THR A 437 -12.62 -0.09 9.79
C THR A 437 -13.90 0.48 10.39
N THR A 438 -13.77 1.50 11.23
CA THR A 438 -14.92 2.27 11.74
C THR A 438 -15.08 3.53 10.91
N LYS A 439 -16.22 3.71 10.26
CA LYS A 439 -16.56 4.88 9.46
C LYS A 439 -17.49 5.81 10.21
N VAL A 440 -17.12 7.08 10.34
CA VAL A 440 -17.94 8.11 10.98
C VAL A 440 -18.17 9.26 10.02
N TYR A 441 -19.43 9.46 9.63
CA TYR A 441 -19.82 10.55 8.77
C TYR A 441 -19.68 11.89 9.47
N VAL A 442 -18.94 12.83 8.89
CA VAL A 442 -18.71 14.16 9.45
C VAL A 442 -19.40 15.29 8.68
N GLY A 443 -19.86 15.04 7.47
CA GLY A 443 -20.79 15.91 6.74
C GLY A 443 -20.22 17.25 6.29
N ASP A 444 -18.91 17.40 6.22
CA ASP A 444 -18.23 18.59 5.69
C ASP A 444 -17.27 18.16 4.56
N ARG A 445 -16.54 19.07 3.97
CA ARG A 445 -15.63 18.84 2.86
C ARG A 445 -14.23 19.34 3.20
N LEU A 446 -13.21 18.79 2.54
CA LEU A 446 -11.82 19.25 2.57
C LEU A 446 -11.32 19.52 4.00
N GLY A 447 -11.67 18.63 4.91
CA GLY A 447 -11.28 18.70 6.30
C GLY A 447 -10.03 17.89 6.62
N GLY A 448 -9.56 17.96 7.86
CA GLY A 448 -8.40 17.24 8.32
C GLY A 448 -8.48 16.82 9.78
N ILE A 449 -7.54 15.94 10.17
CA ILE A 449 -7.42 15.42 11.53
C ILE A 449 -6.23 16.10 12.21
N PRO A 450 -6.42 17.18 12.98
CA PRO A 450 -5.31 17.85 13.68
C PRO A 450 -4.78 17.05 14.88
N GLY A 451 -5.48 16.01 15.31
CA GLY A 451 -5.02 15.14 16.37
C GLY A 451 -6.05 14.12 16.85
N GLY A 452 -5.55 13.11 17.55
CA GLY A 452 -6.36 12.06 18.15
C GLY A 452 -5.58 11.31 19.22
N THR A 453 -6.30 10.63 20.12
CA THR A 453 -5.71 9.78 21.15
C THR A 453 -6.66 8.65 21.50
N GLY A 454 -6.28 7.42 21.23
CA GLY A 454 -7.06 6.25 21.55
C GLY A 454 -8.49 6.34 21.00
N ARG A 455 -9.46 6.60 21.88
CA ARG A 455 -10.88 6.62 21.55
C ARG A 455 -11.31 7.84 20.73
N TYR A 456 -10.69 9.00 20.93
CA TYR A 456 -11.21 10.26 20.41
C TYR A 456 -10.33 10.85 19.32
N VAL A 457 -10.98 11.29 18.22
CA VAL A 457 -10.34 11.92 17.06
C VAL A 457 -10.94 13.29 16.85
N LEU A 458 -10.10 14.30 16.73
CA LEU A 458 -10.50 15.67 16.40
C LEU A 458 -10.50 15.84 14.88
N TYR A 459 -11.61 16.32 14.34
CA TYR A 459 -11.79 16.66 12.93
C TYR A 459 -12.07 18.16 12.80
N ASN A 460 -11.36 18.82 11.89
CA ASN A 460 -11.61 20.19 11.47
C ASN A 460 -12.11 20.18 10.03
N GLY A 461 -13.33 20.65 9.79
CA GLY A 461 -13.83 20.85 8.44
C GLY A 461 -13.20 22.07 7.76
N ALA A 462 -13.33 22.19 6.44
CA ALA A 462 -12.94 23.39 5.68
C ALA A 462 -13.80 24.60 6.08
N SER A 463 -15.09 24.37 6.31
CA SER A 463 -15.98 25.42 6.78
C SER A 463 -15.58 25.91 8.18
N PRO A 464 -15.43 27.23 8.40
CA PRO A 464 -15.01 27.78 9.70
C PRO A 464 -15.93 27.38 10.86
N GLY A 465 -17.17 27.01 10.57
CA GLY A 465 -18.15 26.59 11.57
C GLY A 465 -18.02 25.14 12.03
N VAL A 466 -17.16 24.34 11.42
CA VAL A 466 -17.14 22.87 11.63
C VAL A 466 -15.87 22.39 12.31
N GLN A 467 -16.00 22.07 13.60
CA GLN A 467 -15.02 21.28 14.34
C GLN A 467 -15.78 20.19 15.12
N LYS A 468 -15.38 18.93 14.93
CA LYS A 468 -16.04 17.76 15.51
C LYS A 468 -15.06 16.88 16.29
N VAL A 469 -15.54 16.24 17.34
CA VAL A 469 -14.82 15.15 18.01
C VAL A 469 -15.58 13.86 17.73
N VAL A 470 -14.88 12.91 17.14
CA VAL A 470 -15.36 11.56 16.84
C VAL A 470 -14.99 10.65 17.98
N ASP A 471 -15.96 9.87 18.47
CA ASP A 471 -15.78 8.76 19.40
C ASP A 471 -15.74 7.46 18.60
N SER A 472 -14.60 6.78 18.60
CA SER A 472 -14.36 5.55 17.81
C SER A 472 -14.73 4.25 18.53
N VAL A 473 -15.22 4.31 19.76
CA VAL A 473 -15.52 3.14 20.58
C VAL A 473 -16.93 3.26 21.14
N THR A 474 -17.91 2.84 20.37
CA THR A 474 -19.32 2.92 20.77
C THR A 474 -19.98 1.55 20.98
N GLY A 475 -19.22 0.45 20.87
CA GLY A 475 -19.79 -0.90 20.87
C GLY A 475 -20.50 -1.29 19.58
N SER A 476 -20.48 -0.44 18.56
CA SER A 476 -20.95 -0.69 17.20
C SER A 476 -19.84 -0.40 16.20
N THR A 477 -19.96 -0.96 15.01
CA THR A 477 -19.08 -0.64 13.85
C THR A 477 -19.23 0.81 13.38
N VAL A 478 -20.19 1.55 13.93
CA VAL A 478 -20.47 2.93 13.60
C VAL A 478 -20.08 3.81 14.78
N GLY A 479 -18.96 4.52 14.66
CA GLY A 479 -18.58 5.58 15.59
C GLY A 479 -19.54 6.78 15.51
N ARG A 480 -19.48 7.68 16.48
CA ARG A 480 -20.36 8.85 16.57
C ARG A 480 -19.59 10.16 16.77
N VAL A 481 -20.20 11.25 16.32
CA VAL A 481 -19.77 12.60 16.68
C VAL A 481 -20.27 12.93 18.09
N THR A 482 -19.35 13.24 19.03
CA THR A 482 -19.68 13.59 20.42
C THR A 482 -19.68 15.08 20.68
N VAL A 483 -18.91 15.85 19.90
CA VAL A 483 -18.84 17.32 19.99
C VAL A 483 -18.94 17.89 18.58
N SER A 484 -19.76 18.92 18.40
CA SER A 484 -19.84 19.71 17.17
C SER A 484 -19.87 21.19 17.55
N ARG A 485 -18.97 22.01 17.01
CA ARG A 485 -18.82 23.40 17.36
C ARG A 485 -18.11 24.23 16.29
N THR A 486 -18.06 25.53 16.45
CA THR A 486 -17.23 26.44 15.65
C THR A 486 -15.74 26.10 15.83
N ARG A 487 -15.00 26.08 14.73
CA ARG A 487 -13.56 25.77 14.70
C ARG A 487 -12.78 26.79 15.55
N THR A 488 -11.98 26.26 16.47
CA THR A 488 -11.01 27.02 17.29
C THR A 488 -9.72 26.19 17.36
N ALA A 489 -8.61 26.80 17.76
CA ALA A 489 -7.41 26.04 18.10
C ALA A 489 -7.75 25.06 19.22
N ALA A 490 -7.55 23.76 18.93
CA ALA A 490 -7.91 22.70 19.86
C ALA A 490 -7.07 21.43 19.63
N SER A 491 -7.02 20.58 20.64
CA SER A 491 -6.34 19.28 20.63
C SER A 491 -7.04 18.30 21.55
N VAL A 492 -7.01 17.03 21.21
CA VAL A 492 -7.48 15.93 22.06
C VAL A 492 -6.29 15.19 22.64
N TRP A 493 -6.28 15.02 23.96
CA TRP A 493 -5.36 14.14 24.65
C TRP A 493 -6.07 13.32 25.74
N GLY A 494 -6.08 12.01 25.58
CA GLY A 494 -6.89 11.11 26.39
C GLY A 494 -8.38 11.43 26.25
N GLN A 495 -9.03 11.70 27.40
CA GLN A 495 -10.46 12.00 27.46
C GLN A 495 -10.76 13.51 27.49
N VAL A 496 -9.78 14.36 27.21
CA VAL A 496 -9.92 15.81 27.34
C VAL A 496 -9.72 16.50 26.01
N LEU A 497 -10.72 17.31 25.62
CA LEU A 497 -10.60 18.25 24.53
C LEU A 497 -10.07 19.59 25.12
N TRP A 498 -8.84 19.91 24.75
CA TRP A 498 -8.22 21.19 25.06
C TRP A 498 -8.54 22.21 23.98
N ALA A 499 -9.00 23.37 24.31
CA ALA A 499 -9.37 24.37 23.33
C ALA A 499 -9.02 25.78 23.79
N ALA A 500 -8.74 26.68 22.84
CA ALA A 500 -8.56 28.10 23.12
C ALA A 500 -9.83 28.68 23.79
N GLY A 501 -9.62 29.33 24.91
CA GLY A 501 -10.68 30.01 25.63
C GLY A 501 -11.10 31.36 24.99
N THR A 502 -11.91 32.13 25.69
CA THR A 502 -12.43 33.40 25.18
C THR A 502 -11.45 34.57 25.33
N THR A 503 -10.53 34.51 26.29
CA THR A 503 -9.53 35.53 26.57
C THR A 503 -8.14 35.11 26.09
N ASN A 504 -7.24 36.10 25.91
CA ASN A 504 -5.86 35.86 25.54
C ASN A 504 -5.17 34.89 26.53
N GLY A 505 -4.44 33.93 26.01
CA GLY A 505 -3.71 32.96 26.80
C GLY A 505 -4.57 31.93 27.55
N SER A 506 -5.89 32.02 27.47
CA SER A 506 -6.78 31.08 28.13
C SER A 506 -6.94 29.80 27.32
N VAL A 507 -6.82 28.65 27.97
CA VAL A 507 -7.11 27.31 27.43
C VAL A 507 -8.05 26.59 28.36
N VAL A 508 -9.11 25.99 27.80
CA VAL A 508 -10.13 25.24 28.53
C VAL A 508 -10.05 23.77 28.20
N GLY A 509 -10.04 22.92 29.22
CA GLY A 509 -10.14 21.45 29.10
C GLY A 509 -11.59 21.01 29.33
N LEU A 510 -12.17 20.34 28.33
CA LEU A 510 -13.50 19.73 28.38
C LEU A 510 -13.38 18.22 28.47
N SER A 511 -13.97 17.59 29.49
CA SER A 511 -14.09 16.15 29.57
C SER A 511 -15.04 15.61 28.48
N LEU A 512 -14.56 14.76 27.60
CA LEU A 512 -15.34 14.12 26.51
C LEU A 512 -16.32 13.05 27.04
N ARG A 513 -16.10 12.54 28.27
CA ARG A 513 -17.02 11.58 28.91
C ARG A 513 -18.20 12.25 29.57
N THR A 514 -17.97 13.39 30.26
CA THR A 514 -18.98 14.04 31.11
C THR A 514 -19.51 15.32 30.50
N ASN A 515 -18.91 15.81 29.43
CA ASN A 515 -19.18 17.08 28.77
C ASN A 515 -19.09 18.28 29.77
N ARG A 516 -18.15 18.22 30.76
CA ARG A 516 -17.92 19.26 31.75
C ARG A 516 -16.52 19.81 31.62
N THR A 517 -16.37 21.11 31.91
CA THR A 517 -15.05 21.73 32.03
C THR A 517 -14.31 21.12 33.22
N VAL A 518 -13.10 20.60 32.98
CA VAL A 518 -12.24 20.01 34.00
C VAL A 518 -11.05 20.88 34.35
N ALA A 519 -10.71 21.84 33.50
CA ALA A 519 -9.63 22.75 33.73
C ALA A 519 -9.83 24.09 32.96
N THR A 520 -9.35 25.18 33.54
CA THR A 520 -9.13 26.46 32.85
C THR A 520 -7.73 26.92 33.20
N ILE A 521 -6.89 27.12 32.16
CA ILE A 521 -5.47 27.39 32.29
C ILE A 521 -5.12 28.71 31.65
N ALA A 522 -4.37 29.55 32.36
CA ALA A 522 -3.71 30.71 31.79
C ALA A 522 -2.30 30.32 31.36
N THR A 523 -2.08 30.18 30.05
CA THR A 523 -0.78 29.69 29.48
C THR A 523 0.28 30.78 29.39
N GLY A 524 -0.11 32.05 29.60
CA GLY A 524 0.78 33.22 29.40
C GLY A 524 0.90 33.65 27.93
N ALA A 525 0.15 33.04 26.98
CA ALA A 525 0.12 33.51 25.61
C ALA A 525 -0.47 34.93 25.53
N PRO A 526 0.16 35.86 24.78
CA PRO A 526 -0.32 37.22 24.65
C PRO A 526 -1.52 37.36 23.68
N CYS A 527 -1.95 36.29 23.09
CA CYS A 527 -3.04 36.22 22.14
C CYS A 527 -4.02 35.12 22.49
N LYS A 528 -5.15 35.06 21.79
CA LYS A 528 -5.96 33.87 21.68
C LYS A 528 -5.22 32.90 20.77
N PRO A 529 -4.85 31.68 21.22
CA PRO A 529 -4.09 30.74 20.40
C PRO A 529 -4.78 30.42 19.07
N THR A 530 -4.01 30.41 18.00
CA THR A 530 -4.44 29.97 16.66
C THR A 530 -4.04 28.52 16.36
N ASP A 531 -3.03 28.00 17.07
CA ASP A 531 -2.65 26.57 17.09
C ASP A 531 -2.51 26.14 18.56
N LEU A 532 -3.03 24.95 18.87
CA LEU A 532 -3.02 24.38 20.22
C LEU A 532 -2.85 22.86 20.11
N GLN A 533 -1.84 22.34 20.82
CA GLN A 533 -1.62 20.90 20.92
C GLN A 533 -1.41 20.50 22.39
N ALA A 534 -1.81 19.26 22.71
CA ALA A 534 -1.70 18.71 24.06
C ALA A 534 -1.09 17.32 24.01
N VAL A 535 -0.03 17.08 24.78
CA VAL A 535 0.60 15.78 24.98
C VAL A 535 1.07 15.67 26.44
N ASN A 536 0.67 14.66 27.15
CA ASN A 536 0.96 14.45 28.56
C ASN A 536 0.65 15.72 29.40
N THR A 537 1.63 16.31 30.06
CA THR A 537 1.47 17.55 30.85
C THR A 537 1.62 18.80 30.01
N TRP A 538 2.08 18.70 28.76
CA TRP A 538 2.44 19.81 27.91
C TRP A 538 1.26 20.33 27.09
N LEU A 539 1.14 21.66 27.04
CA LEU A 539 0.26 22.37 26.11
C LEU A 539 1.12 23.32 25.25
N TYR A 540 1.20 23.07 23.97
CA TYR A 540 1.79 23.99 22.98
C TYR A 540 0.74 24.96 22.50
N TRP A 541 1.12 26.24 22.35
CA TRP A 541 0.29 27.29 21.77
C TRP A 541 1.08 28.15 20.79
N SER A 542 0.41 28.70 19.79
CA SER A 542 0.98 29.64 18.84
C SER A 542 -0.02 30.77 18.56
N CYS A 543 0.52 31.98 18.38
CA CYS A 543 -0.22 33.16 17.94
C CYS A 543 -0.17 33.35 16.39
N GLY A 544 0.06 32.29 15.65
CA GLY A 544 0.16 32.28 14.20
C GLY A 544 1.61 32.37 13.69
N ALA A 545 1.76 32.34 12.36
CA ALA A 545 3.04 32.21 11.66
C ALA A 545 4.12 33.22 12.04
N ARG A 546 3.72 34.43 12.33
CA ARG A 546 4.61 35.57 12.74
C ARG A 546 4.49 35.96 14.21
N GLY A 547 3.59 35.29 14.92
CA GLY A 547 3.34 35.56 16.35
C GLY A 547 4.24 34.71 17.26
N PRO A 548 4.28 35.03 18.55
CA PRO A 548 4.99 34.24 19.53
C PRO A 548 4.38 32.83 19.68
N ALA A 549 5.22 31.88 20.10
CA ALA A 549 4.82 30.54 20.48
C ALA A 549 5.42 30.12 21.81
N GLY A 550 4.78 29.20 22.50
CA GLY A 550 5.26 28.69 23.76
C GLY A 550 4.64 27.34 24.13
N VAL A 551 5.19 26.75 25.14
CA VAL A 551 4.65 25.56 25.80
C VAL A 551 4.37 25.86 27.26
N TYR A 552 3.33 25.24 27.79
CA TYR A 552 2.95 25.34 29.20
C TYR A 552 2.95 23.94 29.81
N ASP A 553 3.75 23.73 30.84
CA ASP A 553 3.71 22.48 31.61
C ASP A 553 2.63 22.59 32.71
N ARG A 554 1.62 21.76 32.61
CA ARG A 554 0.50 21.69 33.54
C ARG A 554 0.89 21.13 34.90
N ALA A 555 1.94 20.32 34.97
CA ALA A 555 2.42 19.74 36.23
C ALA A 555 3.17 20.77 37.07
N THR A 556 4.08 21.51 36.47
CA THR A 556 4.90 22.52 37.14
C THR A 556 4.30 23.92 37.08
N LYS A 557 3.25 24.12 36.27
CA LYS A 557 2.58 25.41 35.99
C LYS A 557 3.55 26.46 35.42
N ARG A 558 4.50 26.03 34.61
CA ARG A 558 5.53 26.90 34.00
C ARG A 558 5.31 27.05 32.51
N ALA A 559 5.54 28.25 32.01
CA ALA A 559 5.56 28.53 30.58
C ALA A 559 7.00 28.62 30.07
N VAL A 560 7.26 28.09 28.92
CA VAL A 560 8.55 28.16 28.20
C VAL A 560 8.27 28.74 26.80
N LYS A 561 8.99 29.81 26.44
CA LYS A 561 8.94 30.35 25.09
C LYS A 561 9.69 29.38 24.14
N VAL A 562 9.10 29.11 22.99
CA VAL A 562 9.73 28.27 21.94
C VAL A 562 9.81 29.06 20.64
N PRO A 563 10.70 28.67 19.71
CA PRO A 563 10.76 29.32 18.41
C PRO A 563 9.41 29.28 17.70
N SER A 564 9.01 30.39 17.11
CA SER A 564 7.84 30.50 16.23
C SER A 564 8.27 30.26 14.76
N GLY A 565 7.31 30.10 13.85
CA GLY A 565 7.57 29.92 12.41
C GLY A 565 6.29 29.71 11.61
N ALA A 566 6.40 29.86 10.32
CA ALA A 566 5.27 29.72 9.39
C ALA A 566 4.82 28.27 9.21
N SER A 567 5.75 27.31 9.36
CA SER A 567 5.44 25.90 9.25
C SER A 567 4.76 25.35 10.52
N PRO A 568 3.85 24.38 10.38
CA PRO A 568 3.24 23.72 11.53
C PRO A 568 4.29 23.10 12.45
N ALA A 569 4.02 23.16 13.75
CA ALA A 569 4.76 22.39 14.74
C ALA A 569 4.01 21.11 15.08
N ARG A 570 4.73 20.07 15.49
CA ARG A 570 4.17 18.85 16.08
C ARG A 570 4.74 18.67 17.48
N LEU A 571 3.83 18.67 18.46
CA LEU A 571 4.15 18.47 19.87
C LEU A 571 4.31 16.98 20.18
N ALA A 572 5.35 16.65 20.93
CA ALA A 572 5.51 15.37 21.60
C ALA A 572 5.79 15.55 23.09
N ASP A 573 6.22 14.49 23.77
CA ASP A 573 6.45 14.50 25.20
C ASP A 573 7.79 15.20 25.55
N GLY A 574 7.69 16.47 25.94
CA GLY A 574 8.84 17.31 26.33
C GLY A 574 9.57 18.00 25.17
N TYR A 575 9.12 17.86 23.94
CA TYR A 575 9.71 18.51 22.78
C TYR A 575 8.68 18.81 21.68
N LEU A 576 9.05 19.66 20.75
CA LEU A 576 8.32 19.86 19.49
C LEU A 576 9.27 19.75 18.28
N VAL A 577 8.69 19.40 17.15
CA VAL A 577 9.39 19.36 15.87
C VAL A 577 8.72 20.31 14.89
N ARG A 578 9.53 20.98 14.08
CA ARG A 578 9.08 21.88 13.02
C ARG A 578 10.04 21.84 11.84
N GLU A 579 9.50 21.90 10.64
CA GLU A 579 10.27 22.08 9.41
C GLU A 579 10.56 23.58 9.19
N ASP A 580 11.81 23.90 8.92
CA ASP A 580 12.21 25.16 8.32
C ASP A 580 12.14 25.03 6.79
N ARG A 581 11.11 25.59 6.18
CA ARG A 581 10.88 25.46 4.72
C ARG A 581 11.93 26.14 3.85
N THR A 582 12.71 27.06 4.42
CA THR A 582 13.76 27.75 3.66
C THR A 582 15.01 26.89 3.55
N THR A 583 15.36 26.20 4.63
CA THR A 583 16.56 25.34 4.69
C THR A 583 16.23 23.85 4.57
N HIS A 584 14.95 23.49 4.53
CA HIS A 584 14.44 22.11 4.62
C HIS A 584 14.90 21.33 5.87
N GLU A 585 15.40 22.05 6.86
CA GLU A 585 15.80 21.44 8.12
C GLU A 585 14.60 21.06 8.98
N LEU A 586 14.59 19.85 9.48
CA LEU A 586 13.67 19.41 10.51
C LEU A 586 14.31 19.70 11.88
N ARG A 587 13.74 20.68 12.60
CA ARG A 587 14.27 21.20 13.86
C ARG A 587 13.46 20.68 15.04
N LEU A 588 14.15 20.04 15.98
CA LEU A 588 13.61 19.66 17.28
C LEU A 588 13.94 20.73 18.31
N THR A 589 12.92 21.19 19.04
CA THR A 589 13.08 22.04 20.22
C THR A 589 12.72 21.26 21.46
N ASP A 590 13.70 20.94 22.26
CA ASP A 590 13.59 20.28 23.56
C ASP A 590 13.32 21.32 24.65
N PHE A 591 12.31 21.08 25.50
CA PHE A 591 11.94 21.94 26.61
C PHE A 591 11.63 21.17 27.91
N HIS A 592 11.94 19.85 27.96
CA HIS A 592 11.64 19.01 29.13
C HIS A 592 12.27 19.50 30.43
N THR A 593 13.41 20.19 30.33
CA THR A 593 14.10 20.80 31.48
C THR A 593 13.55 22.17 31.92
N GLY A 594 12.59 22.71 31.16
CA GLY A 594 12.07 24.06 31.35
C GLY A 594 12.86 25.14 30.62
N GLN A 595 13.81 24.76 29.75
CA GLN A 595 14.54 25.64 28.83
C GLN A 595 14.39 25.10 27.40
N ALA A 596 14.18 25.98 26.45
CA ALA A 596 14.03 25.59 25.03
C ALA A 596 15.42 25.51 24.36
N ILE A 597 15.83 24.31 23.96
CA ILE A 597 17.06 24.03 23.23
C ILE A 597 16.69 23.46 21.86
N THR A 598 17.14 24.13 20.79
CA THR A 598 16.81 23.71 19.41
C THR A 598 18.02 23.11 18.72
N ARG A 599 17.82 22.00 18.01
CA ARG A 599 18.82 21.35 17.14
C ARG A 599 18.19 20.84 15.85
N THR A 600 18.99 20.65 14.82
CA THR A 600 18.56 20.01 13.57
C THR A 600 18.62 18.48 13.75
N VAL A 601 17.53 17.79 13.41
CA VAL A 601 17.44 16.32 13.47
C VAL A 601 17.57 15.67 12.09
N ALA A 602 17.14 16.39 11.03
CA ALA A 602 17.23 15.92 9.66
C ALA A 602 17.23 17.10 8.69
N VAL A 603 17.64 16.85 7.45
CA VAL A 603 17.40 17.73 6.31
C VAL A 603 16.52 16.96 5.34
N LEU A 604 15.37 17.52 5.03
CA LEU A 604 14.40 16.91 4.11
C LEU A 604 14.83 17.17 2.66
N PRO A 605 14.46 16.33 1.69
CA PRO A 605 14.74 16.58 0.29
C PRO A 605 14.08 17.88 -0.19
N ALA A 606 14.79 18.64 -1.01
CA ALA A 606 14.31 19.92 -1.56
C ALA A 606 13.19 19.73 -2.60
N THR A 607 13.17 18.58 -3.27
CA THR A 607 12.13 18.22 -4.24
C THR A 607 10.90 17.68 -3.52
N ASP A 608 9.72 18.17 -3.88
CA ASP A 608 8.47 17.57 -3.48
C ASP A 608 8.36 16.16 -4.07
N VAL A 609 8.75 15.16 -3.30
CA VAL A 609 8.50 13.75 -3.61
C VAL A 609 7.05 13.36 -3.27
N THR A 610 6.28 14.30 -2.75
CA THR A 610 4.86 14.13 -2.42
C THR A 610 4.03 15.16 -3.15
N ARG A 611 3.07 14.73 -3.94
CA ARG A 611 2.01 15.62 -4.45
C ARG A 611 1.17 16.09 -3.26
N GLY A 612 1.13 17.36 -3.03
CA GLY A 612 0.25 17.98 -2.05
C GLY A 612 0.82 18.05 -0.63
N ALA A 613 0.15 18.67 0.20
CA ALA A 613 0.20 18.88 1.65
C ALA A 613 1.54 18.83 2.39
N SER A 614 1.85 19.95 2.92
CA SER A 614 2.93 20.29 3.85
C SER A 614 3.02 19.46 5.14
N GLY A 615 2.27 18.36 5.29
CA GLY A 615 2.23 17.52 6.48
C GLY A 615 2.65 16.07 6.28
N GLY A 616 2.84 15.61 5.03
CA GLY A 616 3.10 14.20 4.75
C GLY A 616 4.56 13.74 4.86
N ARG A 617 5.53 14.66 4.90
CA ARG A 617 6.96 14.35 4.77
C ARG A 617 7.63 13.89 6.06
N TRP A 618 7.01 14.10 7.20
CA TRP A 618 7.52 13.71 8.51
C TRP A 618 6.40 13.56 9.54
N ALA A 619 6.65 12.76 10.55
CA ALA A 619 5.73 12.50 11.66
C ALA A 619 6.48 12.39 12.98
N VAL A 620 5.76 12.61 14.08
CA VAL A 620 6.29 12.57 15.45
C VAL A 620 5.47 11.61 16.29
N ASP A 621 6.12 10.70 16.99
CA ASP A 621 5.48 9.80 17.95
C ASP A 621 5.22 10.51 19.28
N LYS A 622 3.97 10.82 19.54
CA LYS A 622 3.52 11.41 20.81
C LYS A 622 3.58 10.42 21.98
N PHE A 623 3.72 9.13 21.69
CA PHE A 623 3.69 8.00 22.64
C PHE A 623 5.04 7.31 22.84
N GLY A 624 6.01 7.51 21.94
CA GLY A 624 7.26 6.76 21.92
C GLY A 624 8.54 7.58 21.76
N GLY A 625 8.45 8.86 21.45
CA GLY A 625 9.61 9.75 21.35
C GLY A 625 10.44 9.61 20.08
N HIS A 626 9.90 9.04 19.02
CA HIS A 626 10.55 8.90 17.72
C HIS A 626 10.05 9.94 16.72
N ILE A 627 10.84 10.18 15.69
CA ILE A 627 10.54 11.06 14.56
C ILE A 627 10.81 10.26 13.29
N ALA A 628 9.85 10.24 12.37
CA ALA A 628 10.00 9.64 11.04
C ALA A 628 10.00 10.72 9.97
N TYR A 629 10.81 10.55 8.92
CA TYR A 629 10.88 11.50 7.81
C TYR A 629 11.33 10.85 6.50
N LEU A 630 10.96 11.45 5.36
CA LEU A 630 11.35 11.00 4.03
C LEU A 630 12.80 11.39 3.74
N THR A 631 13.60 10.46 3.20
CA THR A 631 15.03 10.64 2.94
C THR A 631 15.35 11.19 1.54
N GLY A 632 14.39 11.19 0.62
CA GLY A 632 14.61 11.53 -0.79
C GLY A 632 14.89 10.32 -1.69
N THR A 633 15.14 9.15 -1.12
CA THR A 633 15.07 7.87 -1.84
C THR A 633 13.61 7.45 -1.94
N ALA A 634 13.18 7.01 -3.12
CA ALA A 634 11.79 6.62 -3.33
C ALA A 634 11.33 5.60 -2.28
N GLY A 635 10.23 5.91 -1.60
CA GLY A 635 9.63 5.05 -0.58
C GLY A 635 10.41 4.93 0.74
N GLU A 636 11.59 5.52 0.86
CA GLU A 636 12.40 5.37 2.06
C GLU A 636 12.03 6.38 3.14
N VAL A 637 11.76 5.86 4.34
CA VAL A 637 11.47 6.62 5.56
C VAL A 637 12.54 6.31 6.59
N ALA A 638 13.23 7.33 7.06
CA ALA A 638 14.17 7.24 8.17
C ALA A 638 13.48 7.49 9.51
N ILE A 639 13.92 6.81 10.54
CA ILE A 639 13.46 6.98 11.92
C ILE A 639 14.64 7.43 12.78
N VAL A 640 14.45 8.50 13.56
CA VAL A 640 15.41 8.98 14.55
C VAL A 640 14.78 9.02 15.94
N ASN A 641 15.61 8.86 16.97
CA ASN A 641 15.18 9.05 18.34
C ASN A 641 15.30 10.53 18.72
N SER A 642 14.27 11.09 19.39
CA SER A 642 14.30 12.47 19.86
C SER A 642 15.42 12.75 20.87
N GLY A 643 15.91 11.74 21.57
CA GLY A 643 16.87 11.90 22.67
C GLY A 643 16.30 12.62 23.89
N VAL A 644 15.03 12.98 23.88
CA VAL A 644 14.33 13.66 24.98
C VAL A 644 13.75 12.60 25.91
N PRO A 645 14.00 12.69 27.25
CA PRO A 645 13.44 11.76 28.20
C PRO A 645 11.90 11.80 28.20
N ALA A 646 11.27 10.62 28.10
CA ALA A 646 9.82 10.50 28.14
C ALA A 646 9.28 10.60 29.58
N SER A 647 8.09 11.14 29.74
CA SER A 647 7.35 11.16 31.02
C SER A 647 7.11 9.74 31.56
N GLY A 648 6.91 9.62 32.85
CA GLY A 648 6.49 8.37 33.48
C GLY A 648 5.17 7.82 32.91
N LEU A 649 4.91 6.52 33.12
CA LEU A 649 3.64 5.91 32.70
C LEU A 649 2.44 6.58 33.37
N ALA A 650 1.43 6.89 32.57
CA ALA A 650 0.16 7.44 33.02
C ALA A 650 -1.01 6.79 32.28
N GLN A 651 -2.13 6.62 32.94
CA GLN A 651 -3.39 6.23 32.34
C GLN A 651 -4.06 7.43 31.70
N LEU A 652 -4.41 7.34 30.43
CA LEU A 652 -5.19 8.35 29.71
C LEU A 652 -6.68 8.04 29.73
N GLU A 653 -7.02 6.75 29.61
CA GLU A 653 -8.39 6.26 29.58
C GLU A 653 -8.45 4.82 30.09
N ALA A 654 -9.61 4.41 30.64
CA ALA A 654 -9.92 3.03 30.94
C ALA A 654 -11.36 2.72 30.59
N ASP A 655 -11.56 1.51 30.06
CA ASP A 655 -12.86 0.87 29.90
C ASP A 655 -12.79 -0.52 30.56
N THR A 656 -13.35 -0.61 31.76
CA THR A 656 -13.28 -1.81 32.61
C THR A 656 -14.65 -2.19 33.17
N ALA A 657 -15.72 -1.56 32.69
CA ALA A 657 -17.04 -1.58 33.29
C ALA A 657 -17.84 -2.87 33.04
N THR A 658 -17.46 -3.65 32.04
CA THR A 658 -18.18 -4.90 31.73
C THR A 658 -17.63 -6.06 32.56
N GLY A 659 -18.51 -6.94 33.03
CA GLY A 659 -18.13 -8.22 33.68
C GLY A 659 -18.17 -9.40 32.72
N VAL A 660 -17.82 -10.57 33.21
CA VAL A 660 -18.05 -11.85 32.51
C VAL A 660 -19.50 -12.24 32.65
N ASP A 661 -20.21 -12.45 31.53
CA ASP A 661 -21.51 -13.08 31.57
C ASP A 661 -21.35 -14.58 31.82
N GLY A 662 -21.74 -15.03 33.01
CA GLY A 662 -21.37 -16.31 33.58
C GLY A 662 -22.03 -17.53 32.99
N ALA A 663 -23.00 -17.39 32.11
CA ALA A 663 -23.72 -18.56 31.59
C ALA A 663 -22.92 -19.33 30.54
N THR A 664 -22.09 -18.62 29.79
CA THR A 664 -21.24 -19.19 28.72
C THR A 664 -19.94 -18.44 28.66
N SER A 665 -18.81 -19.10 28.48
CA SER A 665 -17.51 -18.44 28.19
C SER A 665 -17.52 -17.58 26.90
N ALA A 666 -18.70 -17.36 26.33
CA ALA A 666 -18.90 -16.63 25.09
C ALA A 666 -18.69 -15.10 25.23
N ASN A 667 -18.91 -14.53 26.43
CA ASN A 667 -18.74 -13.09 26.67
C ASN A 667 -17.66 -12.85 27.74
N PRO A 668 -16.37 -12.90 27.39
CA PRO A 668 -15.30 -12.64 28.33
C PRO A 668 -15.28 -11.17 28.76
N TRP A 669 -14.78 -10.89 29.96
CA TRP A 669 -14.43 -9.55 30.36
C TRP A 669 -13.23 -9.08 29.54
N GLN A 670 -13.37 -7.97 28.80
CA GLN A 670 -12.38 -7.43 27.89
C GLN A 670 -12.00 -5.99 28.29
N PRO A 671 -11.25 -5.81 29.37
CA PRO A 671 -10.85 -4.51 29.83
C PRO A 671 -9.81 -3.91 28.87
N ARG A 672 -9.88 -2.57 28.75
CA ARG A 672 -8.92 -1.78 27.96
C ARG A 672 -8.41 -0.60 28.80
N TRP A 673 -7.11 -0.40 28.78
CA TRP A 673 -6.46 0.80 29.35
C TRP A 673 -5.63 1.46 28.28
N GLN A 674 -5.91 2.73 27.95
CA GLN A 674 -5.04 3.56 27.15
C GLN A 674 -4.01 4.21 28.06
N LEU A 675 -2.75 3.99 27.79
CA LEU A 675 -1.61 4.62 28.47
C LEU A 675 -1.02 5.72 27.58
N ASN A 676 -0.13 6.52 28.16
CA ASN A 676 0.60 7.56 27.43
C ASN A 676 1.79 7.04 26.64
N LYS A 677 2.24 5.78 26.88
CA LYS A 677 3.33 5.13 26.15
C LYS A 677 3.26 3.59 26.23
N PRO A 678 3.98 2.86 25.35
CA PRO A 678 3.99 1.40 25.33
C PRO A 678 4.51 0.78 26.64
N ALA A 679 3.87 -0.33 27.06
CA ALA A 679 4.20 -1.03 28.30
C ALA A 679 4.16 -2.57 28.15
N SER A 680 4.93 -3.25 28.98
CA SER A 680 4.72 -4.65 29.33
C SER A 680 3.83 -4.70 30.57
N TRP A 681 2.88 -5.63 30.63
CA TRP A 681 1.89 -5.60 31.70
C TRP A 681 1.61 -6.97 32.31
N THR A 682 1.18 -6.94 33.57
CA THR A 682 0.65 -8.07 34.31
C THR A 682 -0.70 -7.67 34.92
N LEU A 683 -1.73 -8.44 34.65
CA LEU A 683 -3.07 -8.29 35.24
C LEU A 683 -3.34 -9.48 36.16
N THR A 684 -3.48 -9.21 37.45
CA THR A 684 -3.82 -10.21 38.46
C THR A 684 -5.29 -10.05 38.88
N LEU A 685 -6.02 -11.16 38.83
CA LEU A 685 -7.40 -11.23 39.30
C LEU A 685 -7.44 -12.06 40.59
N SER A 686 -7.99 -11.48 41.65
CA SER A 686 -8.04 -12.10 42.97
C SER A 686 -9.43 -11.95 43.58
N THR A 687 -9.81 -12.85 44.48
CA THR A 687 -10.97 -12.64 45.35
C THR A 687 -10.72 -11.45 46.26
N ARG A 688 -11.77 -10.86 46.85
CA ARG A 688 -11.63 -9.82 47.89
C ARG A 688 -10.79 -10.26 49.10
N ALA A 689 -10.73 -11.55 49.38
CA ALA A 689 -9.85 -12.13 50.42
C ALA A 689 -8.39 -12.33 49.98
N GLY A 690 -8.02 -11.85 48.79
CA GLY A 690 -6.63 -11.88 48.29
C GLY A 690 -6.22 -13.19 47.59
N ARG A 691 -7.06 -14.21 47.49
CA ARG A 691 -6.72 -15.45 46.76
C ARG A 691 -6.71 -15.20 45.25
N THR A 692 -5.56 -15.42 44.62
CA THR A 692 -5.39 -15.26 43.18
C THR A 692 -6.23 -16.29 42.41
N ALA A 693 -7.02 -15.82 41.43
CA ALA A 693 -7.79 -16.64 40.52
C ALA A 693 -7.07 -16.79 39.18
N ARG A 694 -6.53 -15.71 38.64
CA ARG A 694 -5.87 -15.69 37.33
C ARG A 694 -4.78 -14.62 37.28
N VAL A 695 -3.71 -14.90 36.54
CA VAL A 695 -2.69 -13.91 36.15
C VAL A 695 -2.61 -13.94 34.63
N LEU A 696 -2.72 -12.79 34.02
CA LEU A 696 -2.53 -12.57 32.60
C LEU A 696 -1.34 -11.62 32.40
N THR A 697 -0.54 -11.89 31.39
CA THR A 697 0.64 -11.08 31.06
C THR A 697 0.63 -10.76 29.57
N GLY A 698 1.23 -9.66 29.19
CA GLY A 698 1.36 -9.29 27.79
C GLY A 698 2.16 -8.01 27.55
N ARG A 699 2.17 -7.62 26.28
CA ARG A 699 2.67 -6.31 25.83
C ARG A 699 1.49 -5.51 25.31
N SER A 700 1.53 -4.20 25.50
CA SER A 700 0.52 -3.31 24.93
C SER A 700 0.64 -3.29 23.39
N THR A 701 -0.49 -3.20 22.70
CA THR A 701 -0.53 -2.82 21.29
C THR A 701 -0.42 -1.31 21.24
N GLY A 702 0.71 -0.81 20.71
CA GLY A 702 1.02 0.58 20.93
C GLY A 702 1.07 0.92 22.44
N ALA A 703 0.35 1.95 22.84
CA ALA A 703 0.16 2.36 24.24
C ALA A 703 -1.14 1.84 24.87
N ALA A 704 -1.84 0.87 24.24
CA ALA A 704 -3.07 0.29 24.78
C ALA A 704 -2.85 -1.11 25.38
N VAL A 705 -3.18 -1.29 26.63
CA VAL A 705 -3.29 -2.60 27.28
C VAL A 705 -4.70 -3.14 27.03
N ARG A 706 -4.76 -4.34 26.46
CA ARG A 706 -5.99 -5.10 26.26
C ARG A 706 -5.83 -6.47 26.86
N ALA A 707 -6.80 -6.92 27.64
CA ALA A 707 -6.83 -8.24 28.24
C ALA A 707 -8.18 -8.91 27.96
N SER A 708 -8.22 -10.21 28.08
CA SER A 708 -9.46 -10.98 27.98
C SER A 708 -9.46 -12.05 29.06
N TRP A 709 -10.53 -12.10 29.84
CA TRP A 709 -10.71 -13.11 30.89
C TRP A 709 -12.11 -13.71 30.82
N ASN A 710 -12.18 -15.00 30.64
CA ASN A 710 -13.40 -15.78 30.46
C ASN A 710 -14.03 -16.28 31.78
N GLY A 711 -13.60 -15.77 32.94
CA GLY A 711 -14.09 -16.20 34.26
C GLY A 711 -13.55 -17.56 34.72
N LEU A 712 -12.45 -18.05 34.14
CA LEU A 712 -11.79 -19.28 34.57
C LEU A 712 -10.55 -18.99 35.43
N ARG A 713 -10.31 -19.82 36.44
CA ARG A 713 -9.04 -19.89 37.18
C ARG A 713 -7.95 -20.49 36.30
N ALA A 714 -6.73 -20.51 36.84
CA ALA A 714 -5.58 -21.13 36.16
C ALA A 714 -5.76 -22.65 35.95
N ASP A 715 -6.52 -23.32 36.85
CA ASP A 715 -6.83 -24.74 36.80
C ASP A 715 -8.04 -25.06 35.89
N GLY A 716 -8.57 -24.06 35.18
CA GLY A 716 -9.77 -24.24 34.32
C GLY A 716 -11.12 -24.21 35.05
N THR A 717 -11.13 -24.10 36.37
CA THR A 717 -12.40 -24.06 37.14
C THR A 717 -13.06 -22.69 36.99
N ARG A 718 -14.40 -22.70 36.83
CA ARG A 718 -15.21 -21.49 36.73
C ARG A 718 -15.33 -20.79 38.08
N VAL A 719 -15.31 -19.47 38.03
CA VAL A 719 -15.54 -18.60 39.18
C VAL A 719 -16.85 -17.84 39.07
N LYS A 720 -17.41 -17.39 40.20
CA LYS A 720 -18.56 -16.50 40.31
C LYS A 720 -18.29 -15.41 41.33
N GLY A 721 -18.99 -14.30 41.21
CA GLY A 721 -18.94 -13.18 42.14
C GLY A 721 -17.95 -12.06 41.74
N THR A 722 -17.64 -11.23 42.71
CA THR A 722 -16.77 -10.03 42.48
C THR A 722 -15.31 -10.38 42.68
N TYR A 723 -14.50 -9.95 41.72
CA TYR A 723 -13.03 -10.08 41.70
C TYR A 723 -12.36 -8.73 41.68
N VAL A 724 -11.31 -8.59 42.47
CA VAL A 724 -10.41 -7.44 42.42
C VAL A 724 -9.38 -7.69 41.35
N TRP A 725 -9.20 -6.76 40.44
CA TRP A 725 -8.12 -6.78 39.49
C TRP A 725 -7.02 -5.78 39.84
N LYS A 726 -5.78 -6.15 39.61
CA LYS A 726 -4.59 -5.33 39.72
C LYS A 726 -3.80 -5.40 38.42
N LEU A 727 -3.71 -4.28 37.72
CA LEU A 727 -2.85 -4.11 36.54
C LEU A 727 -1.54 -3.47 36.98
N THR A 728 -0.43 -4.11 36.69
CA THR A 728 0.92 -3.53 36.81
C THR A 728 1.52 -3.41 35.41
N ALA A 729 1.78 -2.17 34.97
CA ALA A 729 2.38 -1.85 33.69
C ALA A 729 3.79 -1.30 33.87
N LYS A 730 4.77 -1.83 33.11
CA LYS A 730 6.16 -1.37 33.08
C LYS A 730 6.48 -0.75 31.75
N PRO A 731 7.07 0.46 31.70
CA PRO A 731 7.39 1.11 30.43
C PRO A 731 8.39 0.28 29.61
N ARG A 732 8.17 0.20 28.29
CA ARG A 732 9.05 -0.56 27.40
C ARG A 732 10.36 0.15 27.07
N ASP A 733 10.38 1.48 27.22
CA ASP A 733 11.56 2.35 27.08
C ASP A 733 12.42 2.37 28.36
N ALA A 734 12.04 1.62 29.39
CA ALA A 734 12.67 1.60 30.71
C ALA A 734 12.71 2.96 31.43
N GLN A 735 11.95 3.98 30.98
CA GLN A 735 11.92 5.30 31.59
C GLN A 735 10.74 5.47 32.54
N GLY A 736 11.04 5.74 33.80
CA GLY A 736 10.08 5.94 34.89
C GLY A 736 9.62 4.66 35.58
N PRO A 737 8.86 4.80 36.68
CA PRO A 737 8.39 3.69 37.50
C PRO A 737 7.25 2.91 36.82
N ALA A 738 6.98 1.71 37.31
CA ALA A 738 5.81 0.95 36.94
C ALA A 738 4.52 1.64 37.42
N LEU A 739 3.48 1.62 36.58
CA LEU A 739 2.13 2.08 36.92
C LEU A 739 1.35 0.91 37.50
N THR A 740 0.67 1.13 38.62
CA THR A 740 -0.25 0.16 39.22
C THR A 740 -1.66 0.75 39.26
N LEU A 741 -2.61 0.00 38.73
CA LEU A 741 -4.04 0.32 38.73
C LEU A 741 -4.81 -0.82 39.35
N THR A 742 -5.91 -0.52 40.05
CA THR A 742 -6.77 -1.51 40.68
C THR A 742 -8.24 -1.19 40.47
N GLY A 743 -9.10 -2.20 40.54
CA GLY A 743 -10.54 -2.05 40.46
C GLY A 743 -11.23 -3.39 40.65
N GLU A 744 -12.51 -3.43 40.36
CA GLU A 744 -13.33 -4.64 40.51
C GLU A 744 -13.99 -5.02 39.16
N THR A 745 -14.24 -6.30 39.01
CA THR A 745 -15.06 -6.87 37.92
C THR A 745 -15.95 -7.95 38.46
N ASN A 746 -17.08 -8.21 37.84
CA ASN A 746 -18.04 -9.22 38.24
C ASN A 746 -18.06 -10.39 37.25
N VAL A 747 -18.26 -11.62 37.78
CA VAL A 747 -18.54 -12.82 37.01
C VAL A 747 -19.92 -13.30 37.45
N TYR A 748 -20.87 -13.25 36.57
CA TYR A 748 -22.27 -13.56 36.80
C TYR A 748 -22.59 -15.04 36.68
#